data_199a148ad217b221d0b5869e712c99ea
#
_entry.id   199a148ad217b221d0b5869e712c99ea
#
_cell.length_a   1.000
_cell.length_b   1.000
_cell.length_c   1.000
_cell.angle_alpha   90.00
_cell.angle_beta   90.00
_cell.angle_gamma   90.00
#
_symmetry.space_group_name_H-M   'P 1'
#
loop_
_entity.id
_entity.type
_entity.pdbx_description
1 polymer ?
#
loop_
_entity_poly.entity_id
_entity_poly.type
_entity_poly.pdbx_seq_one_letter_code
_entity_poly.pdbx_strand_id
1 'polypeptide(L)'
;MMEHTRTSTCLHGLAWLGLLLMGAFATPLAAEEKPLLQEGKKTLYQRVLTTPGCQLRESTGASTGKAVPTFTRFYVYQRDKQWLRVGPDSLGKSIGWIDKACSVEWKMQMTLVLTNPADREPLLFFRERKTLDQMVTAADASALLKPIRANMKSSGRDPKVIAREPDYYVDPAKNFYLLPVIEAQEVMTKKGYRLRVLNIASVSAPAKAQDAEKPDAKNEANMLKGFSAAVVFVIDSTKSMGPYIDRTREAVTKIYQRVEQEQLLDRVKFGLVAYRSSIKAVPGLEYVSKMYVDPSTVKGGSDFLGRVAALKPARVSSSRFDEDAYAGVMQALDQVAWNEFGARYIVLISDAGALSGGDELSGTGLDADQVRLEAKHRGVAIYTLHLKTPSGVKNHDSAQAQYTDLALNPYLNKPLYYPVDAGDVSHFGARIDDLASAITDQVKAAYRGDMAAGSALGADADYGKATPAPTKAVAGQPADDSMLADAALLGHAMRLAYLGEKTGASVPPVFQAWISDRDLLEQQVPTTEVRVLLTKAQLSDLSDVVRRIADAANEGLISPADMFDRLRSVAATMGRDPNQLAKGDSPTLGQLGLMGEYLDGVPYPSEVLSLDEDEWKRMTGTQQQELIRRLNTKLKLYQRYNADVDRWVSLAEGSDPSEHVYPVPLDALP
;
A
#
# COMPACT_ATOMS: atom_id res chain seq x y z
N MET A 1 -28.78 -56.65 -51.55
CA MET A 1 -30.05 -57.13 -51.99
C MET A 1 -30.96 -55.92 -52.19
N MET A 2 -31.10 -55.58 -53.44
CA MET A 2 -32.26 -55.02 -54.14
C MET A 2 -32.82 -53.71 -53.56
N GLU A 3 -32.59 -52.54 -54.31
CA GLU A 3 -33.34 -52.13 -55.56
C GLU A 3 -34.82 -51.83 -55.28
N HIS A 4 -35.39 -50.79 -55.67
CA HIS A 4 -35.54 -50.01 -56.91
C HIS A 4 -36.44 -48.78 -56.62
N THR A 5 -36.15 -47.65 -57.10
CA THR A 5 -36.49 -46.91 -58.34
C THR A 5 -37.84 -46.21 -58.40
N ARG A 6 -37.69 -44.91 -58.75
CA ARG A 6 -38.49 -44.10 -59.76
C ARG A 6 -40.02 -43.96 -59.53
N THR A 7 -40.61 -42.82 -59.75
CA THR A 7 -40.64 -41.85 -60.88
C THR A 7 -41.48 -40.62 -60.50
N SER A 8 -41.03 -39.48 -60.84
CA SER A 8 -41.56 -38.37 -61.65
C SER A 8 -43.06 -38.40 -62.00
N THR A 9 -43.74 -37.28 -61.74
CA THR A 9 -44.56 -36.56 -62.79
C THR A 9 -44.91 -35.16 -62.33
N CYS A 10 -44.72 -34.21 -63.28
CA CYS A 10 -45.18 -32.80 -63.27
C CYS A 10 -46.73 -32.72 -63.26
N LEU A 11 -47.28 -31.66 -62.71
CA LEU A 11 -48.25 -30.79 -63.44
C LEU A 11 -48.54 -29.48 -62.71
N HIS A 12 -48.50 -28.46 -63.46
CA HIS A 12 -48.85 -27.04 -63.37
C HIS A 12 -50.06 -26.67 -62.53
N GLY A 13 -49.96 -25.49 -61.86
CA GLY A 13 -51.12 -24.78 -61.34
C GLY A 13 -50.79 -23.43 -60.70
N LEU A 14 -50.77 -22.40 -61.52
CA LEU A 14 -51.00 -20.96 -61.27
C LEU A 14 -51.17 -20.40 -59.88
N ALA A 15 -50.28 -19.41 -59.59
CA ALA A 15 -50.51 -18.05 -59.14
C ALA A 15 -51.49 -17.83 -57.99
N TRP A 16 -50.96 -17.28 -56.90
CA TRP A 16 -51.48 -16.02 -56.27
C TRP A 16 -50.35 -15.31 -55.54
N LEU A 17 -50.09 -14.07 -55.94
CA LEU A 17 -49.19 -13.11 -55.30
C LEU A 17 -49.79 -12.70 -53.94
N GLY A 18 -49.13 -13.06 -52.88
CA GLY A 18 -49.36 -12.52 -51.55
C GLY A 18 -48.06 -11.86 -51.07
N LEU A 19 -47.89 -10.57 -51.32
CA LEU A 19 -46.80 -9.73 -50.79
C LEU A 19 -47.03 -9.58 -49.27
N LEU A 20 -46.46 -10.42 -48.45
CA LEU A 20 -46.31 -10.16 -47.03
C LEU A 20 -45.05 -9.30 -46.85
N LEU A 21 -45.24 -7.99 -46.69
CA LEU A 21 -44.27 -7.06 -46.15
C LEU A 21 -43.95 -7.51 -44.72
N MET A 22 -42.94 -8.34 -44.54
CA MET A 22 -42.25 -8.44 -43.25
C MET A 22 -41.43 -7.15 -43.07
N GLY A 23 -42.06 -6.15 -42.47
CA GLY A 23 -41.33 -5.02 -41.88
C GLY A 23 -40.35 -5.56 -40.82
N ALA A 24 -39.10 -5.71 -41.21
CA ALA A 24 -38.00 -5.85 -40.26
C ALA A 24 -37.98 -4.58 -39.39
N PHE A 25 -38.61 -4.62 -38.24
CA PHE A 25 -38.28 -3.70 -37.15
C PHE A 25 -36.82 -3.95 -36.80
N ALA A 26 -35.90 -3.29 -37.53
CA ALA A 26 -34.57 -3.06 -37.05
C ALA A 26 -34.73 -2.19 -35.79
N THR A 27 -34.76 -2.84 -34.62
CA THR A 27 -34.50 -2.15 -33.38
C THR A 27 -33.18 -1.44 -33.59
N PRO A 28 -33.14 -0.09 -33.49
CA PRO A 28 -31.84 0.58 -33.52
C PRO A 28 -31.02 -0.04 -32.38
N LEU A 29 -29.87 -0.65 -32.68
CA LEU A 29 -28.85 -0.89 -31.69
C LEU A 29 -28.62 0.51 -31.08
N ALA A 30 -29.14 0.73 -29.88
CA ALA A 30 -28.81 1.92 -29.12
C ALA A 30 -27.29 1.95 -29.02
N ALA A 31 -26.68 2.92 -29.69
CA ALA A 31 -25.24 3.13 -29.55
C ALA A 31 -24.95 3.23 -28.05
N GLU A 32 -24.06 2.41 -27.57
CA GLU A 32 -23.66 2.37 -26.14
C GLU A 32 -23.24 3.80 -25.76
N GLU A 33 -24.03 4.44 -24.89
CA GLU A 33 -23.80 5.82 -24.49
C GLU A 33 -22.55 5.89 -23.62
N LYS A 34 -21.55 6.66 -24.03
CA LYS A 34 -20.30 6.79 -23.23
C LYS A 34 -20.36 8.06 -22.38
N PRO A 35 -19.72 8.05 -21.18
CA PRO A 35 -19.58 9.27 -20.40
C PRO A 35 -18.77 10.33 -21.15
N LEU A 36 -18.94 11.59 -20.76
CA LEU A 36 -18.17 12.70 -21.29
C LEU A 36 -16.71 12.59 -20.90
N LEU A 37 -15.82 12.89 -21.85
CA LEU A 37 -14.38 12.94 -21.59
C LEU A 37 -14.02 14.19 -20.78
N GLN A 38 -13.00 14.09 -19.97
CA GLN A 38 -12.38 15.28 -19.34
C GLN A 38 -11.76 16.16 -20.43
N GLU A 39 -11.73 17.47 -20.16
CA GLU A 39 -11.17 18.43 -21.10
C GLU A 39 -9.69 18.09 -21.39
N GLY A 40 -9.36 18.01 -22.67
CA GLY A 40 -8.02 17.66 -23.15
C GLY A 40 -7.64 16.18 -23.01
N LYS A 41 -8.56 15.30 -22.57
CA LYS A 41 -8.33 13.86 -22.41
C LYS A 41 -9.04 13.05 -23.51
N LYS A 42 -8.47 11.89 -23.85
CA LYS A 42 -8.99 10.98 -24.88
C LYS A 42 -9.64 9.72 -24.31
N THR A 43 -9.24 9.33 -23.08
CA THR A 43 -9.68 8.07 -22.45
C THR A 43 -10.22 8.27 -21.05
N LEU A 44 -9.98 9.42 -20.42
CA LEU A 44 -10.37 9.69 -19.06
C LEU A 44 -11.72 10.41 -19.01
N TYR A 45 -12.72 9.74 -18.45
CA TYR A 45 -14.08 10.28 -18.33
C TYR A 45 -14.24 11.27 -17.18
N GLN A 46 -15.22 12.18 -17.34
CA GLN A 46 -15.64 13.10 -16.28
C GLN A 46 -16.29 12.34 -15.13
N ARG A 47 -15.88 12.65 -13.91
CA ARG A 47 -16.39 12.07 -12.69
C ARG A 47 -16.70 13.15 -11.68
N VAL A 48 -17.74 12.90 -10.90
CA VAL A 48 -18.15 13.77 -9.78
C VAL A 48 -18.34 12.93 -8.52
N LEU A 49 -18.14 13.57 -7.38
CA LEU A 49 -18.51 13.04 -6.07
C LEU A 49 -19.71 13.80 -5.54
N THR A 50 -20.70 13.10 -5.03
CA THR A 50 -21.90 13.73 -4.44
C THR A 50 -21.57 14.39 -3.10
N THR A 51 -22.26 15.48 -2.78
CA THR A 51 -22.17 16.18 -1.50
C THR A 51 -23.33 15.80 -0.57
N PRO A 52 -23.30 16.14 0.71
CA PRO A 52 -24.42 15.89 1.63
C PRO A 52 -25.74 16.47 1.10
N GLY A 53 -26.81 15.66 1.15
CA GLY A 53 -28.14 16.06 0.72
C GLY A 53 -28.41 15.93 -0.77
N CYS A 54 -27.49 15.35 -1.55
CA CYS A 54 -27.69 15.12 -2.96
C CYS A 54 -28.83 14.11 -3.24
N GLN A 55 -29.60 14.37 -4.27
CA GLN A 55 -30.71 13.52 -4.72
C GLN A 55 -30.54 13.13 -6.17
N LEU A 56 -30.72 11.86 -6.47
CA LEU A 56 -30.81 11.32 -7.82
C LEU A 56 -32.27 11.40 -8.28
N ARG A 57 -32.52 12.08 -9.38
CA ARG A 57 -33.84 12.31 -9.97
C ARG A 57 -33.96 11.60 -11.33
N GLU A 58 -35.16 11.15 -11.67
CA GLU A 58 -35.41 10.52 -12.95
C GLU A 58 -35.35 11.51 -14.12
N SER A 59 -35.69 12.77 -13.86
CA SER A 59 -35.61 13.87 -14.86
C SER A 59 -35.31 15.19 -14.17
N THR A 60 -34.86 16.17 -14.95
CA THR A 60 -34.56 17.54 -14.47
C THR A 60 -35.79 18.30 -13.97
N GLY A 61 -37.01 17.86 -14.34
CA GLY A 61 -38.27 18.43 -13.85
C GLY A 61 -38.89 17.71 -12.65
N ALA A 62 -38.29 16.62 -12.18
CA ALA A 62 -38.83 15.87 -11.04
C ALA A 62 -38.68 16.68 -9.72
N SER A 63 -39.77 16.79 -8.97
CA SER A 63 -39.78 17.51 -7.68
C SER A 63 -39.11 16.71 -6.56
N THR A 64 -39.00 15.40 -6.66
CA THR A 64 -38.42 14.48 -5.67
C THR A 64 -37.38 13.59 -6.32
N GLY A 65 -36.45 13.08 -5.51
CA GLY A 65 -35.42 12.14 -5.92
C GLY A 65 -35.06 11.15 -4.81
N LYS A 66 -34.36 10.08 -5.17
CA LYS A 66 -33.77 9.13 -4.21
C LYS A 66 -32.54 9.81 -3.57
N ALA A 67 -32.46 9.81 -2.24
CA ALA A 67 -31.25 10.29 -1.55
C ALA A 67 -30.04 9.45 -1.95
N VAL A 68 -28.94 10.10 -2.26
CA VAL A 68 -27.68 9.45 -2.62
C VAL A 68 -26.70 9.65 -1.48
N PRO A 69 -25.98 8.59 -1.07
CA PRO A 69 -24.91 8.71 -0.09
C PRO A 69 -23.89 9.78 -0.51
N THR A 70 -23.40 10.54 0.45
CA THR A 70 -22.34 11.51 0.23
C THR A 70 -21.12 10.81 -0.37
N PHE A 71 -20.50 11.46 -1.36
CA PHE A 71 -19.30 11.01 -2.07
C PHE A 71 -19.48 9.75 -2.91
N THR A 72 -20.70 9.41 -3.27
CA THR A 72 -20.90 8.46 -4.36
C THR A 72 -20.21 9.00 -5.62
N ARG A 73 -19.30 8.20 -6.19
CA ARG A 73 -18.69 8.53 -7.47
C ARG A 73 -19.65 8.26 -8.61
N PHE A 74 -19.92 9.26 -9.39
CA PHE A 74 -20.65 9.09 -10.64
C PHE A 74 -19.81 9.50 -11.84
N TYR A 75 -20.01 8.80 -12.96
CA TYR A 75 -19.61 9.25 -14.28
C TYR A 75 -20.66 10.20 -14.85
N VAL A 76 -20.21 11.23 -15.57
CA VAL A 76 -21.09 12.24 -16.17
C VAL A 76 -21.34 11.88 -17.62
N TYR A 77 -22.58 11.58 -17.98
CA TYR A 77 -22.99 11.25 -19.34
C TYR A 77 -23.45 12.48 -20.13
N GLN A 78 -24.05 13.44 -19.44
CA GLN A 78 -24.54 14.67 -20.06
C GLN A 78 -24.50 15.84 -19.08
N ARG A 79 -24.24 17.04 -19.57
CA ARG A 79 -24.33 18.29 -18.79
C ARG A 79 -25.46 19.14 -19.40
N ASP A 80 -26.36 19.59 -18.54
CA ASP A 80 -27.39 20.57 -18.90
C ASP A 80 -27.41 21.65 -17.81
N LYS A 81 -27.18 22.90 -18.15
CA LYS A 81 -27.11 24.09 -17.28
C LYS A 81 -26.79 23.79 -15.82
N GLN A 82 -27.78 23.36 -15.04
CA GLN A 82 -27.72 23.07 -13.61
C GLN A 82 -27.67 21.57 -13.29
N TRP A 83 -27.87 20.70 -14.27
CA TRP A 83 -28.04 19.26 -14.06
C TRP A 83 -26.93 18.47 -14.71
N LEU A 84 -26.60 17.35 -14.05
CA LEU A 84 -25.69 16.33 -14.57
C LEU A 84 -26.46 15.02 -14.69
N ARG A 85 -26.47 14.44 -15.90
CA ARG A 85 -26.94 13.07 -16.11
C ARG A 85 -25.81 12.12 -15.75
N VAL A 86 -26.07 11.19 -14.82
CA VAL A 86 -25.02 10.42 -14.19
C VAL A 86 -25.29 8.92 -14.21
N GLY A 87 -24.21 8.14 -14.13
CA GLY A 87 -24.24 6.69 -14.00
C GLY A 87 -23.15 6.18 -13.06
N PRO A 88 -23.30 4.96 -12.50
CA PRO A 88 -22.38 4.39 -11.52
C PRO A 88 -21.06 3.90 -12.14
N ASP A 89 -21.05 3.62 -13.42
CA ASP A 89 -19.93 3.08 -14.19
C ASP A 89 -19.80 3.79 -15.55
N SER A 90 -18.82 3.37 -16.35
CA SER A 90 -18.55 3.91 -17.69
C SER A 90 -19.17 3.07 -18.83
N LEU A 91 -19.99 2.07 -18.49
CA LEU A 91 -20.49 1.05 -19.43
C LEU A 91 -21.83 1.40 -20.10
N GLY A 92 -22.14 2.67 -20.24
CA GLY A 92 -23.32 3.14 -20.99
C GLY A 92 -24.63 3.18 -20.19
N LYS A 93 -24.58 3.01 -18.87
CA LYS A 93 -25.75 2.97 -17.99
C LYS A 93 -25.91 4.26 -17.20
N SER A 94 -26.59 5.24 -17.75
CA SER A 94 -27.05 6.39 -16.97
C SER A 94 -28.28 6.01 -16.12
N ILE A 95 -28.33 6.50 -14.88
CA ILE A 95 -29.37 6.13 -13.90
C ILE A 95 -30.27 7.31 -13.50
N GLY A 96 -29.93 8.52 -13.87
CA GLY A 96 -30.72 9.71 -13.56
C GLY A 96 -29.91 10.99 -13.57
N TRP A 97 -30.48 12.01 -12.91
CA TRP A 97 -29.96 13.38 -12.88
C TRP A 97 -29.67 13.83 -11.45
N ILE A 98 -28.55 14.50 -11.25
CA ILE A 98 -28.22 15.19 -9.99
C ILE A 98 -28.04 16.68 -10.26
N ASP A 99 -28.32 17.52 -9.23
CA ASP A 99 -28.01 18.94 -9.30
C ASP A 99 -26.49 19.14 -9.25
N LYS A 100 -25.96 19.95 -10.17
CA LYS A 100 -24.54 20.30 -10.19
C LYS A 100 -24.06 20.89 -8.86
N ALA A 101 -24.92 21.65 -8.14
CA ALA A 101 -24.61 22.24 -6.85
C ALA A 101 -24.39 21.19 -5.75
N CYS A 102 -24.93 19.98 -5.89
CA CYS A 102 -24.70 18.88 -4.95
C CYS A 102 -23.58 17.92 -5.39
N SER A 103 -22.63 18.39 -6.18
CA SER A 103 -21.51 17.57 -6.65
C SER A 103 -20.21 18.36 -6.73
N VAL A 104 -19.10 17.64 -6.63
CA VAL A 104 -17.74 18.17 -6.84
C VAL A 104 -17.08 17.40 -7.97
N GLU A 105 -16.45 18.10 -8.89
CA GLU A 105 -15.65 17.47 -9.93
C GLU A 105 -14.43 16.78 -9.32
N TRP A 106 -14.26 15.51 -9.66
CA TRP A 106 -13.10 14.73 -9.23
C TRP A 106 -12.26 14.34 -10.43
N LYS A 107 -11.32 15.23 -10.77
CA LYS A 107 -10.48 15.09 -11.95
C LYS A 107 -9.35 14.08 -11.73
N MET A 108 -8.74 14.11 -10.57
CA MET A 108 -7.62 13.25 -10.19
C MET A 108 -8.11 11.92 -9.65
N GLN A 109 -7.54 10.82 -10.11
CA GLN A 109 -7.86 9.47 -9.61
C GLN A 109 -7.04 9.12 -8.37
N MET A 110 -6.82 10.10 -7.50
CA MET A 110 -6.00 10.00 -6.31
C MET A 110 -6.82 10.16 -5.04
N THR A 111 -6.45 9.38 -4.05
CA THR A 111 -6.88 9.55 -2.67
C THR A 111 -5.67 9.62 -1.77
N LEU A 112 -5.84 10.22 -0.60
CA LEU A 112 -4.85 10.22 0.44
C LEU A 112 -5.19 9.17 1.50
N VAL A 113 -4.16 8.67 2.16
CA VAL A 113 -4.26 7.86 3.37
C VAL A 113 -3.52 8.60 4.46
N LEU A 114 -4.15 8.75 5.63
CA LEU A 114 -3.50 9.35 6.79
C LEU A 114 -2.38 8.43 7.28
N THR A 115 -1.23 9.00 7.61
CA THR A 115 -0.16 8.24 8.29
C THR A 115 -0.53 8.04 9.75
N ASN A 116 0.10 7.07 10.42
CA ASN A 116 -0.12 6.86 11.84
C ASN A 116 0.38 8.10 12.64
N PRO A 117 -0.43 8.66 13.56
CA PRO A 117 -0.07 9.88 14.29
C PRO A 117 0.86 9.67 15.49
N ALA A 118 1.56 8.52 15.58
CA ALA A 118 2.38 8.17 16.76
C ALA A 118 3.57 9.12 17.00
N ASP A 119 4.10 9.72 15.94
CA ASP A 119 5.27 10.60 15.95
C ASP A 119 4.95 12.06 15.59
N ARG A 120 3.67 12.40 15.45
CA ARG A 120 3.21 13.71 15.07
C ARG A 120 1.90 14.09 15.75
N GLU A 121 1.59 15.37 15.71
CA GLU A 121 0.27 15.83 16.11
C GLU A 121 -0.82 15.44 15.11
N PRO A 122 -2.06 15.21 15.57
CA PRO A 122 -3.19 14.98 14.69
C PRO A 122 -3.36 16.09 13.67
N LEU A 123 -3.62 15.72 12.42
CA LEU A 123 -3.80 16.61 11.29
C LEU A 123 -4.99 17.55 11.52
N LEU A 124 -4.82 18.82 11.19
CA LEU A 124 -5.89 19.82 11.20
C LEU A 124 -6.43 20.04 9.80
N PHE A 125 -7.75 20.07 9.67
CA PHE A 125 -8.48 20.35 8.43
C PHE A 125 -8.89 21.81 8.42
N PHE A 126 -8.14 22.66 7.73
CA PHE A 126 -8.37 24.10 7.69
C PHE A 126 -9.53 24.47 6.76
N ARG A 127 -10.30 25.48 7.18
CA ARG A 127 -11.43 26.00 6.40
C ARG A 127 -10.97 26.76 5.18
N GLU A 128 -9.91 27.53 5.30
CA GLU A 128 -9.42 28.43 4.27
C GLU A 128 -7.95 28.16 3.93
N ARG A 129 -7.65 28.13 2.65
CA ARG A 129 -6.28 28.02 2.15
C ARG A 129 -5.36 29.04 2.75
N LYS A 130 -5.79 30.34 2.78
CA LYS A 130 -4.99 31.44 3.31
C LYS A 130 -4.47 31.17 4.73
N THR A 131 -5.29 30.55 5.57
CA THR A 131 -4.89 30.19 6.93
C THR A 131 -3.77 29.15 6.93
N LEU A 132 -3.90 28.11 6.12
CA LEU A 132 -2.85 27.09 5.99
C LEU A 132 -1.57 27.68 5.38
N ASP A 133 -1.66 28.50 4.33
CA ASP A 133 -0.52 29.18 3.72
C ASP A 133 0.26 30.02 4.75
N GLN A 134 -0.44 30.71 5.65
CA GLN A 134 0.19 31.45 6.75
C GLN A 134 0.99 30.54 7.70
N MET A 135 0.47 29.33 8.00
CA MET A 135 1.19 28.34 8.85
C MET A 135 2.43 27.80 8.15
N VAL A 136 2.28 27.42 6.89
CA VAL A 136 3.34 26.83 6.06
C VAL A 136 4.49 27.79 5.83
N THR A 137 4.19 29.07 5.64
CA THR A 137 5.17 30.12 5.35
C THR A 137 5.65 30.88 6.61
N ALA A 138 5.13 30.58 7.80
CA ALA A 138 5.54 31.21 9.04
C ALA A 138 7.00 30.87 9.39
N ALA A 139 7.69 31.82 10.01
CA ALA A 139 9.00 31.55 10.61
C ALA A 139 8.87 30.67 11.87
N ASP A 140 7.79 30.87 12.61
CA ASP A 140 7.38 30.07 13.77
C ASP A 140 5.91 29.68 13.64
N ALA A 141 5.68 28.49 13.09
CA ALA A 141 4.35 27.91 12.97
C ALA A 141 3.76 27.53 14.34
N SER A 142 4.62 27.22 15.33
CA SER A 142 4.20 26.81 16.67
C SER A 142 3.35 27.88 17.36
N ALA A 143 3.80 29.14 17.30
CA ALA A 143 3.06 30.28 17.90
C ALA A 143 1.65 30.44 17.31
N LEU A 144 1.48 30.15 16.02
CA LEU A 144 0.18 30.24 15.34
C LEU A 144 -0.71 29.01 15.59
N LEU A 145 -0.13 27.83 15.77
CA LEU A 145 -0.86 26.57 15.98
C LEU A 145 -1.29 26.38 17.43
N LYS A 146 -0.48 26.82 18.40
CA LYS A 146 -0.75 26.68 19.84
C LYS A 146 -2.17 27.09 20.25
N PRO A 147 -2.69 28.30 19.91
CA PRO A 147 -4.06 28.68 20.28
C PRO A 147 -5.11 27.81 19.57
N ILE A 148 -4.90 27.44 18.30
CA ILE A 148 -5.84 26.61 17.55
C ILE A 148 -5.96 25.23 18.21
N ARG A 149 -4.82 24.58 18.53
CA ARG A 149 -4.79 23.29 19.20
C ARG A 149 -5.41 23.33 20.59
N ALA A 150 -5.15 24.39 21.36
CA ALA A 150 -5.78 24.60 22.66
C ALA A 150 -7.30 24.68 22.54
N ASN A 151 -7.82 25.43 21.57
CA ASN A 151 -9.26 25.53 21.30
C ASN A 151 -9.84 24.16 20.89
N MET A 152 -9.18 23.43 19.98
CA MET A 152 -9.62 22.10 19.56
C MET A 152 -9.60 21.10 20.72
N LYS A 153 -8.63 21.19 21.64
CA LYS A 153 -8.55 20.30 22.82
C LYS A 153 -9.64 20.60 23.85
N SER A 154 -9.93 21.89 24.11
CA SER A 154 -10.86 22.30 25.16
C SER A 154 -12.32 22.25 24.74
N SER A 155 -12.64 22.68 23.52
CA SER A 155 -14.01 22.86 23.03
C SER A 155 -14.35 21.98 21.81
N GLY A 156 -13.35 21.28 21.25
CA GLY A 156 -13.49 20.55 19.98
C GLY A 156 -13.69 21.43 18.75
N ARG A 157 -13.54 22.76 18.89
CA ARG A 157 -13.87 23.74 17.84
C ARG A 157 -12.85 24.87 17.78
N ASP A 158 -12.56 25.31 16.55
CA ASP A 158 -11.82 26.55 16.27
C ASP A 158 -12.39 27.16 14.98
N PRO A 159 -12.54 28.49 14.87
CA PRO A 159 -13.11 29.14 13.68
C PRO A 159 -12.29 28.89 12.40
N LYS A 160 -11.00 28.61 12.49
CA LYS A 160 -10.09 28.37 11.38
C LYS A 160 -10.07 26.91 10.93
N VAL A 161 -10.53 25.97 11.76
CA VAL A 161 -10.44 24.54 11.57
C VAL A 161 -11.85 23.96 11.47
N ILE A 162 -12.08 23.11 10.47
CA ILE A 162 -13.35 22.41 10.26
C ILE A 162 -13.41 21.17 11.15
N ALA A 163 -12.30 20.43 11.18
CA ALA A 163 -12.18 19.17 11.90
C ALA A 163 -10.70 18.89 12.25
N ARG A 164 -10.49 17.90 13.07
CA ARG A 164 -9.18 17.37 13.46
C ARG A 164 -9.18 15.86 13.22
N GLU A 165 -8.05 15.33 12.80
CA GLU A 165 -7.82 13.89 12.75
C GLU A 165 -8.08 13.23 14.12
N PRO A 166 -8.62 12.01 14.17
CA PRO A 166 -8.75 11.28 15.43
C PRO A 166 -7.41 11.07 16.13
N ASP A 167 -7.44 10.95 17.46
CA ASP A 167 -6.25 10.63 18.26
C ASP A 167 -5.70 9.21 17.97
N TYR A 168 -6.51 8.37 17.33
CA TYR A 168 -6.15 7.00 16.96
C TYR A 168 -5.95 6.86 15.47
N TYR A 169 -5.11 5.90 15.06
CA TYR A 169 -4.90 5.62 13.64
C TYR A 169 -6.12 4.94 13.03
N VAL A 170 -6.60 5.49 11.92
CA VAL A 170 -7.66 4.88 11.09
C VAL A 170 -7.00 4.07 9.99
N ASP A 171 -6.91 2.74 10.18
CA ASP A 171 -6.31 1.83 9.22
C ASP A 171 -7.20 1.71 7.97
N PRO A 172 -6.74 2.19 6.79
CA PRO A 172 -7.54 2.15 5.56
C PRO A 172 -7.76 0.72 5.03
N ALA A 173 -6.96 -0.25 5.45
CA ALA A 173 -7.13 -1.64 5.07
C ALA A 173 -8.30 -2.30 5.80
N LYS A 174 -8.66 -1.80 6.99
CA LYS A 174 -9.77 -2.30 7.81
C LYS A 174 -11.01 -1.43 7.73
N ASN A 175 -10.82 -0.12 7.71
CA ASN A 175 -11.88 0.88 7.64
C ASN A 175 -11.64 1.73 6.39
N PHE A 176 -12.19 1.31 5.27
CA PHE A 176 -12.05 2.07 4.04
C PHE A 176 -12.61 3.48 4.20
N TYR A 177 -11.81 4.45 3.83
CA TYR A 177 -12.21 5.85 3.69
C TYR A 177 -11.57 6.44 2.44
N LEU A 178 -12.16 7.51 1.96
CA LEU A 178 -11.67 8.24 0.80
C LEU A 178 -11.29 9.66 1.24
N LEU A 179 -10.11 10.11 0.87
CA LEU A 179 -9.68 11.49 0.93
C LEU A 179 -9.35 11.98 -0.49
N PRO A 180 -10.37 12.21 -1.34
CA PRO A 180 -10.14 12.64 -2.71
C PRO A 180 -9.37 13.96 -2.74
N VAL A 181 -8.34 14.01 -3.57
CA VAL A 181 -7.60 15.24 -3.85
C VAL A 181 -8.36 16.01 -4.92
N ILE A 182 -8.80 17.22 -4.58
CA ILE A 182 -9.51 18.12 -5.48
C ILE A 182 -8.51 19.06 -6.17
N GLU A 183 -7.57 19.59 -5.38
CA GLU A 183 -6.51 20.48 -5.83
C GLU A 183 -5.23 20.20 -5.05
N ALA A 184 -4.09 20.31 -5.69
CA ALA A 184 -2.78 20.16 -5.07
C ALA A 184 -1.84 21.25 -5.56
N GLN A 185 -1.10 21.86 -4.65
CA GLN A 185 -0.07 22.84 -4.97
C GLN A 185 1.17 22.60 -4.13
N GLU A 186 2.33 22.56 -4.76
CA GLU A 186 3.60 22.50 -4.07
C GLU A 186 4.00 23.89 -3.54
N VAL A 187 4.47 23.92 -2.30
CA VAL A 187 4.91 25.13 -1.61
C VAL A 187 6.27 24.87 -0.96
N MET A 188 7.18 25.84 -1.09
CA MET A 188 8.45 25.82 -0.39
C MET A 188 8.33 26.56 0.94
N THR A 189 8.73 25.89 2.01
CA THR A 189 8.74 26.49 3.36
C THR A 189 9.98 27.36 3.57
N LYS A 190 9.96 28.24 4.57
CA LYS A 190 11.15 29.03 4.94
C LYS A 190 12.34 28.18 5.42
N LYS A 191 12.06 26.97 5.90
CA LYS A 191 13.11 26.02 6.31
C LYS A 191 13.68 25.21 5.12
N GLY A 192 13.22 25.45 3.88
CA GLY A 192 13.71 24.80 2.67
C GLY A 192 13.06 23.45 2.38
N TYR A 193 12.00 23.06 3.08
CA TYR A 193 11.24 21.84 2.80
C TYR A 193 10.19 22.10 1.70
N ARG A 194 10.01 21.13 0.85
CA ARG A 194 8.87 21.06 -0.09
C ARG A 194 7.73 20.30 0.55
N LEU A 195 6.56 20.89 0.56
CA LEU A 195 5.32 20.25 0.98
C LEU A 195 4.19 20.59 0.01
N ARG A 196 3.10 19.85 0.07
CA ARG A 196 1.91 20.14 -0.71
C ARG A 196 0.80 20.67 0.17
N VAL A 197 0.20 21.77 -0.28
CA VAL A 197 -1.07 22.27 0.22
C VAL A 197 -2.16 21.66 -0.63
N LEU A 198 -3.05 20.91 0.00
CA LEU A 198 -4.05 20.08 -0.66
C LEU A 198 -5.45 20.53 -0.30
N ASN A 199 -6.30 20.72 -1.31
CA ASN A 199 -7.75 20.81 -1.12
C ASN A 199 -8.31 19.39 -1.23
N ILE A 200 -8.99 18.96 -0.19
CA ILE A 200 -9.53 17.60 -0.11
C ILE A 200 -11.00 17.61 0.32
N ALA A 201 -11.69 16.53 -0.02
CA ALA A 201 -12.89 16.13 0.68
C ALA A 201 -12.57 14.87 1.50
N SER A 202 -13.34 14.60 2.52
CA SER A 202 -13.21 13.39 3.34
C SER A 202 -14.50 12.60 3.32
N VAL A 203 -14.35 11.32 3.03
CA VAL A 203 -15.44 10.37 3.05
C VAL A 203 -15.05 9.24 3.98
N SER A 204 -15.84 9.02 5.01
CA SER A 204 -15.84 7.73 5.69
C SER A 204 -17.09 6.96 5.26
N ALA A 205 -16.98 5.63 5.11
CA ALA A 205 -18.16 4.79 5.16
C ALA A 205 -18.92 5.18 6.43
N PRO A 206 -20.28 5.23 6.41
CA PRO A 206 -21.01 5.53 7.61
C PRO A 206 -20.61 4.50 8.66
N ALA A 207 -19.69 4.85 9.54
CA ALA A 207 -19.54 4.18 10.81
C ALA A 207 -20.97 4.16 11.34
N LYS A 208 -21.47 2.98 11.74
CA LYS A 208 -22.71 2.91 12.50
C LYS A 208 -22.58 4.03 13.52
N ALA A 209 -23.41 5.08 13.37
CA ALA A 209 -23.33 6.29 14.14
C ALA A 209 -23.45 5.95 15.63
N GLN A 210 -22.35 5.58 16.20
CA GLN A 210 -22.08 5.78 17.59
C GLN A 210 -21.25 7.05 17.60
N ASP A 211 -21.80 8.11 18.13
CA ASP A 211 -21.02 9.24 18.57
C ASP A 211 -19.81 8.65 19.31
N ALA A 212 -18.67 8.61 18.64
CA ALA A 212 -17.45 8.09 19.23
C ALA A 212 -17.00 9.14 20.25
N GLU A 213 -17.69 9.15 21.41
CA GLU A 213 -17.16 9.79 22.59
C GLU A 213 -15.77 9.24 22.80
N LYS A 214 -14.81 10.13 22.95
CA LYS A 214 -13.44 9.78 23.31
C LYS A 214 -13.54 8.82 24.50
N PRO A 215 -13.12 7.54 24.39
CA PRO A 215 -13.22 6.64 25.50
C PRO A 215 -12.47 7.24 26.67
N ASP A 216 -13.06 7.24 27.85
CA ASP A 216 -12.34 7.63 29.05
C ASP A 216 -11.17 6.64 29.28
N ALA A 217 -10.22 7.01 30.10
CA ALA A 217 -9.02 6.18 30.36
C ALA A 217 -9.36 4.77 30.87
N LYS A 218 -10.53 4.58 31.49
CA LYS A 218 -11.01 3.26 31.94
C LYS A 218 -11.49 2.40 30.78
N ASN A 219 -12.18 2.99 29.80
CA ASN A 219 -12.64 2.29 28.61
C ASN A 219 -11.45 1.93 27.72
N GLU A 220 -10.48 2.80 27.58
CA GLU A 220 -9.24 2.50 26.85
C GLU A 220 -8.46 1.35 27.50
N ALA A 221 -8.26 1.37 28.82
CA ALA A 221 -7.63 0.31 29.56
C ALA A 221 -8.38 -1.04 29.42
N ASN A 222 -9.71 -1.01 29.36
CA ASN A 222 -10.51 -2.21 29.11
C ASN A 222 -10.33 -2.75 27.70
N MET A 223 -10.28 -1.91 26.69
CA MET A 223 -10.00 -2.31 25.29
C MET A 223 -8.61 -2.95 25.17
N LEU A 224 -7.61 -2.39 25.85
CA LEU A 224 -6.24 -2.91 25.84
C LEU A 224 -6.09 -4.25 26.55
N LYS A 225 -7.08 -4.73 27.31
CA LYS A 225 -7.06 -6.10 27.85
C LYS A 225 -7.04 -7.16 26.75
N GLY A 226 -7.58 -6.86 25.57
CA GLY A 226 -7.52 -7.71 24.38
C GLY A 226 -6.28 -7.53 23.50
N PHE A 227 -5.42 -6.56 23.83
CA PHE A 227 -4.21 -6.30 23.04
C PHE A 227 -3.19 -7.44 23.23
N SER A 228 -2.75 -8.02 22.12
CA SER A 228 -1.73 -9.06 22.08
C SER A 228 -0.76 -8.81 20.94
N ALA A 229 0.44 -9.36 21.05
CA ALA A 229 1.47 -9.30 20.05
C ALA A 229 1.75 -10.67 19.45
N ALA A 230 2.02 -10.72 18.15
CA ALA A 230 2.63 -11.86 17.48
C ALA A 230 4.05 -11.53 17.08
N VAL A 231 5.00 -12.40 17.44
CA VAL A 231 6.40 -12.32 17.05
C VAL A 231 6.74 -13.59 16.28
N VAL A 232 6.91 -13.46 14.97
CA VAL A 232 7.19 -14.60 14.10
C VAL A 232 8.65 -14.56 13.66
N PHE A 233 9.42 -15.54 14.10
CA PHE A 233 10.78 -15.73 13.65
C PHE A 233 10.77 -16.36 12.25
N VAL A 234 11.50 -15.78 11.32
CA VAL A 234 11.72 -16.29 9.97
C VAL A 234 13.21 -16.58 9.85
N ILE A 235 13.57 -17.86 9.91
CA ILE A 235 14.96 -18.28 10.13
C ILE A 235 15.49 -19.01 8.90
N ASP A 236 16.63 -18.56 8.42
CA ASP A 236 17.44 -19.31 7.49
C ASP A 236 17.89 -20.63 8.12
N SER A 237 17.52 -21.72 7.48
CA SER A 237 17.88 -23.07 7.91
C SER A 237 18.72 -23.81 6.87
N THR A 238 19.45 -23.08 6.06
CA THR A 238 20.41 -23.62 5.10
C THR A 238 21.64 -24.20 5.82
N LYS A 239 22.52 -24.84 5.06
CA LYS A 239 23.68 -25.52 5.65
C LYS A 239 24.68 -24.57 6.29
N SER A 240 24.84 -23.35 5.75
CA SER A 240 25.71 -22.30 6.28
C SER A 240 25.32 -21.88 7.69
N MET A 241 24.02 -21.90 8.00
CA MET A 241 23.45 -21.58 9.29
C MET A 241 23.68 -22.68 10.36
N GLY A 242 24.26 -23.82 10.01
CA GLY A 242 24.48 -24.95 10.94
C GLY A 242 25.07 -24.55 12.29
N PRO A 243 26.18 -23.79 12.34
CA PRO A 243 26.77 -23.32 13.59
C PRO A 243 25.90 -22.35 14.39
N TYR A 244 24.96 -21.65 13.73
CA TYR A 244 24.13 -20.60 14.33
C TYR A 244 22.72 -21.07 14.70
N ILE A 245 22.24 -22.19 14.16
CA ILE A 245 20.90 -22.73 14.44
C ILE A 245 20.70 -23.02 15.91
N ASP A 246 21.69 -23.61 16.59
CA ASP A 246 21.58 -23.90 18.01
C ASP A 246 21.49 -22.64 18.85
N ARG A 247 22.25 -21.60 18.48
CA ARG A 247 22.19 -20.28 19.13
C ARG A 247 20.89 -19.56 18.86
N THR A 248 20.37 -19.66 17.65
CA THR A 248 19.06 -19.11 17.31
C THR A 248 17.96 -19.78 18.14
N ARG A 249 18.03 -21.11 18.31
CA ARG A 249 17.09 -21.85 19.17
C ARG A 249 17.21 -21.45 20.64
N GLU A 250 18.45 -21.32 21.17
CA GLU A 250 18.69 -20.81 22.52
C GLU A 250 18.11 -19.41 22.73
N ALA A 251 18.33 -18.52 21.76
CA ALA A 251 17.84 -17.16 21.80
C ALA A 251 16.30 -17.09 21.79
N VAL A 252 15.65 -17.82 20.89
CA VAL A 252 14.18 -17.92 20.86
C VAL A 252 13.64 -18.49 22.18
N THR A 253 14.34 -19.47 22.75
CA THR A 253 13.99 -20.05 24.06
C THR A 253 14.12 -19.04 25.18
N LYS A 254 15.20 -18.24 25.22
CA LYS A 254 15.38 -17.17 26.19
C LYS A 254 14.33 -16.08 26.11
N ILE A 255 13.99 -15.65 24.87
CA ILE A 255 12.89 -14.71 24.65
C ILE A 255 11.60 -15.24 25.24
N TYR A 256 11.27 -16.49 24.92
CA TYR A 256 10.09 -17.14 25.47
C TYR A 256 10.10 -17.16 27.01
N GLN A 257 11.21 -17.59 27.62
CA GLN A 257 11.36 -17.65 29.08
C GLN A 257 11.26 -16.26 29.74
N ARG A 258 11.79 -15.21 29.09
CA ARG A 258 11.66 -13.85 29.60
C ARG A 258 10.21 -13.38 29.59
N VAL A 259 9.48 -13.61 28.49
CA VAL A 259 8.05 -13.28 28.39
C VAL A 259 7.24 -14.08 29.43
N GLU A 260 7.61 -15.33 29.69
CA GLU A 260 7.02 -16.17 30.74
C GLU A 260 7.27 -15.61 32.15
N GLN A 261 8.50 -15.24 32.47
CA GLN A 261 8.88 -14.64 33.76
C GLN A 261 8.15 -13.33 34.03
N GLU A 262 7.88 -12.55 32.97
CA GLU A 262 7.13 -11.31 33.02
C GLU A 262 5.60 -11.51 33.01
N GLN A 263 5.14 -12.77 33.00
CA GLN A 263 3.72 -13.17 32.96
C GLN A 263 2.96 -12.61 31.75
N LEU A 264 3.63 -12.52 30.60
CA LEU A 264 3.08 -11.97 29.36
C LEU A 264 2.74 -13.02 28.29
N LEU A 265 2.81 -14.32 28.58
CA LEU A 265 2.52 -15.38 27.60
C LEU A 265 1.09 -15.35 27.04
N ASP A 266 0.15 -14.79 27.80
CA ASP A 266 -1.19 -14.55 27.29
C ASP A 266 -1.26 -13.40 26.28
N ARG A 267 -0.24 -12.53 26.27
CA ARG A 267 -0.16 -11.31 25.48
C ARG A 267 0.81 -11.39 24.31
N VAL A 268 1.83 -12.22 24.41
CA VAL A 268 2.85 -12.40 23.36
C VAL A 268 2.78 -13.82 22.86
N LYS A 269 2.43 -13.97 21.58
CA LYS A 269 2.40 -15.26 20.89
C LYS A 269 3.58 -15.36 19.93
N PHE A 270 4.21 -16.51 19.94
CA PHE A 270 5.39 -16.75 19.12
C PHE A 270 5.09 -17.69 17.96
N GLY A 271 5.62 -17.34 16.79
CA GLY A 271 5.61 -18.16 15.58
C GLY A 271 7.02 -18.47 15.09
N LEU A 272 7.13 -19.49 14.26
CA LEU A 272 8.39 -19.91 13.66
C LEU A 272 8.18 -20.39 12.23
N VAL A 273 8.83 -19.73 11.30
CA VAL A 273 8.99 -20.15 9.90
C VAL A 273 10.47 -20.42 9.65
N ALA A 274 10.79 -21.51 9.00
CA ALA A 274 12.12 -21.74 8.48
C ALA A 274 12.08 -21.68 6.96
N TYR A 275 13.14 -21.16 6.36
CA TYR A 275 13.30 -21.19 4.91
C TYR A 275 14.67 -21.74 4.50
N ARG A 276 14.77 -22.10 3.25
CA ARG A 276 15.97 -22.59 2.57
C ARG A 276 16.05 -21.94 1.19
N SER A 277 16.30 -22.74 0.17
CA SER A 277 16.37 -22.28 -1.21
C SER A 277 15.52 -23.16 -2.14
N SER A 278 15.70 -22.98 -3.44
CA SER A 278 14.92 -23.68 -4.46
C SER A 278 15.11 -25.19 -4.42
N ILE A 279 14.03 -25.91 -4.14
CA ILE A 279 13.99 -27.37 -4.22
C ILE A 279 14.02 -27.88 -5.68
N LYS A 280 13.71 -27.03 -6.66
CA LYS A 280 13.86 -27.37 -8.08
C LYS A 280 15.32 -27.50 -8.46
N ALA A 281 16.17 -26.61 -7.93
CA ALA A 281 17.61 -26.67 -8.14
C ALA A 281 18.28 -27.79 -7.32
N VAL A 282 17.84 -27.95 -6.06
CA VAL A 282 18.42 -28.92 -5.11
C VAL A 282 17.31 -29.61 -4.33
N PRO A 283 16.77 -30.74 -4.83
CA PRO A 283 15.66 -31.45 -4.17
C PRO A 283 15.94 -31.89 -2.73
N GLY A 284 17.21 -32.12 -2.37
CA GLY A 284 17.62 -32.49 -1.02
C GLY A 284 17.44 -31.40 0.05
N LEU A 285 17.05 -30.18 -0.35
CA LEU A 285 16.69 -29.10 0.57
C LEU A 285 15.34 -29.31 1.29
N GLU A 286 14.51 -30.24 0.81
CA GLU A 286 13.24 -30.68 1.40
C GLU A 286 12.09 -29.65 1.29
N TYR A 287 12.34 -28.36 1.48
CA TYR A 287 11.36 -27.27 1.35
C TYR A 287 12.02 -25.95 0.96
N VAL A 288 11.25 -25.03 0.37
CA VAL A 288 11.63 -23.62 0.18
C VAL A 288 11.38 -22.88 1.47
N SER A 289 10.18 -22.95 2.01
CA SER A 289 9.80 -22.41 3.31
C SER A 289 8.83 -23.36 4.03
N LYS A 290 8.80 -23.29 5.38
CA LYS A 290 7.99 -24.17 6.20
C LYS A 290 7.58 -23.47 7.50
N MET A 291 6.26 -23.44 7.78
CA MET A 291 5.73 -23.04 9.06
C MET A 291 5.94 -24.16 10.09
N TYR A 292 6.72 -23.89 11.11
CA TYR A 292 6.93 -24.79 12.26
C TYR A 292 5.95 -24.49 13.38
N VAL A 293 5.70 -23.22 13.64
CA VAL A 293 4.78 -22.74 14.66
C VAL A 293 3.95 -21.60 14.12
N ASP A 294 2.64 -21.76 14.12
CA ASP A 294 1.69 -20.68 13.90
C ASP A 294 1.31 -20.07 15.25
N PRO A 295 1.53 -18.75 15.46
CA PRO A 295 1.24 -18.08 16.73
C PRO A 295 -0.25 -18.13 17.11
N SER A 296 -1.16 -18.28 16.14
CA SER A 296 -2.61 -18.36 16.36
C SER A 296 -3.05 -19.73 16.92
N THR A 297 -2.29 -20.79 16.66
CA THR A 297 -2.71 -22.18 16.94
C THR A 297 -1.87 -22.90 17.98
N VAL A 298 -0.75 -22.32 18.42
CA VAL A 298 0.16 -22.93 19.38
C VAL A 298 -0.50 -23.13 20.76
N LYS A 299 -0.38 -24.34 21.32
CA LYS A 299 -1.09 -24.76 22.55
C LYS A 299 -0.30 -24.49 23.84
N GLY A 300 0.68 -23.61 23.82
CA GLY A 300 1.47 -23.26 25.00
C GLY A 300 2.96 -23.51 24.83
N GLY A 301 3.74 -23.25 25.89
CA GLY A 301 5.19 -23.20 25.84
C GLY A 301 5.89 -24.50 25.49
N SER A 302 5.44 -25.63 26.02
CA SER A 302 6.04 -26.93 25.71
C SER A 302 5.85 -27.32 24.24
N ASP A 303 4.70 -27.01 23.64
CA ASP A 303 4.46 -27.22 22.21
C ASP A 303 5.36 -26.31 21.36
N PHE A 304 5.44 -25.02 21.72
CA PHE A 304 6.32 -24.07 21.05
C PHE A 304 7.78 -24.49 21.11
N LEU A 305 8.31 -24.72 22.31
CA LEU A 305 9.72 -25.09 22.50
C LEU A 305 10.08 -26.44 21.86
N GLY A 306 9.14 -27.41 21.88
CA GLY A 306 9.32 -28.68 21.19
C GLY A 306 9.44 -28.54 19.67
N ARG A 307 8.67 -27.64 19.08
CA ARG A 307 8.74 -27.33 17.63
C ARG A 307 9.97 -26.53 17.28
N VAL A 308 10.40 -25.59 18.13
CA VAL A 308 11.66 -24.85 17.98
C VAL A 308 12.85 -25.82 18.00
N ALA A 309 12.85 -26.81 18.91
CA ALA A 309 13.88 -27.84 18.98
C ALA A 309 13.94 -28.75 17.73
N ALA A 310 12.85 -28.85 16.96
CA ALA A 310 12.79 -29.59 15.73
C ALA A 310 13.44 -28.86 14.53
N LEU A 311 13.74 -27.57 14.63
CA LEU A 311 14.45 -26.82 13.61
C LEU A 311 15.87 -27.37 13.43
N LYS A 312 16.23 -27.75 12.20
CA LYS A 312 17.55 -28.30 11.86
C LYS A 312 18.08 -27.69 10.58
N PRO A 313 19.39 -27.49 10.45
CA PRO A 313 19.98 -27.04 9.22
C PRO A 313 19.81 -28.07 8.10
N ALA A 314 19.82 -27.60 6.85
CA ALA A 314 19.83 -28.47 5.69
C ALA A 314 21.07 -29.38 5.67
N ARG A 315 20.89 -30.60 5.19
CA ARG A 315 21.99 -31.58 5.07
C ARG A 315 22.84 -31.31 3.82
N VAL A 316 22.25 -30.70 2.82
CA VAL A 316 22.88 -30.37 1.53
C VAL A 316 23.03 -28.85 1.41
N SER A 317 24.01 -28.43 0.63
CA SER A 317 24.17 -26.99 0.30
C SER A 317 23.20 -26.59 -0.79
N SER A 318 22.80 -25.34 -0.77
CA SER A 318 22.06 -24.68 -1.84
C SER A 318 22.91 -24.56 -3.11
N SER A 319 22.27 -24.31 -4.24
CA SER A 319 22.97 -24.12 -5.52
C SER A 319 23.73 -22.78 -5.59
N ARG A 320 23.28 -21.79 -4.84
CA ARG A 320 23.87 -20.46 -4.70
C ARG A 320 23.98 -20.09 -3.23
N PHE A 321 24.67 -19.00 -2.92
CA PHE A 321 24.72 -18.48 -1.54
C PHE A 321 23.48 -17.66 -1.18
N ASP A 322 22.85 -17.00 -2.15
CA ASP A 322 21.54 -16.34 -1.95
C ASP A 322 20.45 -17.38 -1.71
N GLU A 323 19.60 -17.12 -0.72
CA GLU A 323 18.56 -18.04 -0.27
C GLU A 323 17.17 -17.41 -0.42
N ASP A 324 16.10 -18.21 -0.28
CA ASP A 324 14.74 -17.71 -0.55
C ASP A 324 14.10 -17.07 0.69
N ALA A 325 14.76 -16.04 1.26
CA ALA A 325 14.30 -15.34 2.44
C ALA A 325 12.91 -14.71 2.23
N TYR A 326 12.64 -14.20 1.03
CA TYR A 326 11.34 -13.61 0.72
C TYR A 326 10.21 -14.66 0.73
N ALA A 327 10.47 -15.89 0.34
CA ALA A 327 9.50 -16.98 0.49
C ALA A 327 9.20 -17.27 1.96
N GLY A 328 10.22 -17.22 2.82
CA GLY A 328 10.04 -17.36 4.27
C GLY A 328 9.18 -16.24 4.85
N VAL A 329 9.49 -14.99 4.52
CA VAL A 329 8.71 -13.82 4.98
C VAL A 329 7.30 -13.86 4.45
N MET A 330 7.11 -14.14 3.15
CA MET A 330 5.78 -14.22 2.54
C MET A 330 4.94 -15.35 3.13
N GLN A 331 5.53 -16.49 3.47
CA GLN A 331 4.80 -17.56 4.17
C GLN A 331 4.29 -17.10 5.53
N ALA A 332 5.08 -16.37 6.29
CA ALA A 332 4.62 -15.77 7.54
C ALA A 332 3.50 -14.75 7.30
N LEU A 333 3.65 -13.88 6.30
CA LEU A 333 2.64 -12.87 5.96
C LEU A 333 1.31 -13.48 5.50
N ASP A 334 1.33 -14.56 4.75
CA ASP A 334 0.14 -15.17 4.14
C ASP A 334 -0.58 -16.19 5.07
N GLN A 335 0.14 -16.86 5.98
CA GLN A 335 -0.43 -17.95 6.78
C GLN A 335 -0.84 -17.54 8.19
N VAL A 336 -0.19 -16.52 8.78
CA VAL A 336 -0.54 -16.07 10.12
C VAL A 336 -1.79 -15.20 10.09
N ALA A 337 -2.71 -15.43 11.02
CA ALA A 337 -3.92 -14.63 11.19
C ALA A 337 -3.59 -13.28 11.86
N TRP A 338 -2.85 -12.43 11.17
CA TRP A 338 -2.33 -11.17 11.69
C TRP A 338 -3.40 -10.23 12.26
N ASN A 339 -4.62 -10.29 11.74
CA ASN A 339 -5.76 -9.49 12.20
C ASN A 339 -6.18 -9.80 13.65
N GLU A 340 -5.77 -10.94 14.21
CA GLU A 340 -6.04 -11.29 15.60
C GLU A 340 -5.12 -10.56 16.60
N PHE A 341 -4.03 -9.95 16.11
CA PHE A 341 -2.99 -9.33 16.93
C PHE A 341 -2.97 -7.82 16.78
N GLY A 342 -2.82 -7.12 17.91
CA GLY A 342 -2.66 -5.66 17.94
C GLY A 342 -1.25 -5.21 17.57
N ALA A 343 -0.23 -6.00 17.93
CA ALA A 343 1.17 -5.76 17.54
C ALA A 343 1.71 -6.95 16.74
N ARG A 344 2.45 -6.67 15.66
CA ARG A 344 2.75 -7.65 14.62
C ARG A 344 4.20 -7.51 14.18
N TYR A 345 5.00 -8.55 14.43
CA TYR A 345 6.43 -8.55 14.18
C TYR A 345 6.88 -9.78 13.43
N ILE A 346 7.73 -9.58 12.43
CA ILE A 346 8.58 -10.59 11.84
C ILE A 346 10.02 -10.29 12.24
N VAL A 347 10.74 -11.30 12.68
CA VAL A 347 12.19 -11.24 12.94
C VAL A 347 12.87 -12.18 11.96
N LEU A 348 13.44 -11.62 10.91
CA LEU A 348 14.20 -12.34 9.90
C LEU A 348 15.64 -12.53 10.39
N ILE A 349 16.13 -13.76 10.35
CA ILE A 349 17.51 -14.13 10.73
C ILE A 349 18.16 -14.87 9.57
N SER A 350 19.23 -14.33 9.00
CA SER A 350 19.91 -14.88 7.83
C SER A 350 21.40 -14.55 7.83
N ASP A 351 22.21 -15.40 7.20
CA ASP A 351 23.64 -15.12 6.89
C ASP A 351 23.85 -14.87 5.37
N ALA A 352 22.79 -14.96 4.58
CA ALA A 352 22.82 -14.85 3.12
C ALA A 352 21.82 -13.81 2.62
N GLY A 353 22.07 -13.25 1.43
CA GLY A 353 21.12 -12.41 0.71
C GLY A 353 19.90 -13.19 0.23
N ALA A 354 18.89 -12.47 -0.23
CA ALA A 354 17.67 -13.06 -0.76
C ALA A 354 17.77 -13.28 -2.28
N LEU A 355 17.17 -14.38 -2.77
CA LEU A 355 16.90 -14.56 -4.19
C LEU A 355 16.01 -13.42 -4.68
N SER A 356 16.48 -12.65 -5.67
CA SER A 356 15.71 -11.54 -6.22
C SER A 356 14.46 -12.03 -6.97
N GLY A 357 13.46 -11.18 -7.09
CA GLY A 357 12.19 -11.55 -7.72
C GLY A 357 12.28 -11.96 -9.19
N GLY A 358 13.30 -11.46 -9.90
CA GLY A 358 13.58 -11.88 -11.28
C GLY A 358 14.37 -13.17 -11.40
N ASP A 359 14.87 -13.73 -10.29
CA ASP A 359 15.61 -14.99 -10.32
C ASP A 359 14.64 -16.17 -10.58
N GLU A 360 15.03 -17.06 -11.51
CA GLU A 360 14.24 -18.26 -11.86
C GLU A 360 14.04 -19.22 -10.68
N LEU A 361 14.92 -19.14 -9.67
CA LEU A 361 14.88 -19.95 -8.46
C LEU A 361 14.04 -19.33 -7.35
N SER A 362 13.62 -18.08 -7.49
CA SER A 362 12.77 -17.40 -6.50
C SER A 362 11.40 -18.05 -6.39
N GLY A 363 11.00 -18.41 -5.19
CA GLY A 363 9.69 -19.00 -4.90
C GLY A 363 8.53 -18.00 -4.97
N THR A 364 8.82 -16.70 -4.74
CA THR A 364 7.79 -15.65 -4.75
C THR A 364 7.79 -14.81 -6.01
N GLY A 365 8.95 -14.63 -6.60
CA GLY A 365 9.18 -13.69 -7.68
C GLY A 365 8.98 -12.22 -7.28
N LEU A 366 9.09 -11.90 -5.99
CA LEU A 366 9.01 -10.55 -5.44
C LEU A 366 10.37 -10.08 -4.95
N ASP A 367 10.60 -8.78 -5.00
CA ASP A 367 11.77 -8.13 -4.41
C ASP A 367 11.45 -7.54 -3.03
N ALA A 368 12.47 -6.99 -2.38
CA ALA A 368 12.40 -6.42 -1.04
C ALA A 368 11.27 -5.40 -0.88
N ASP A 369 11.14 -4.46 -1.84
CA ASP A 369 10.15 -3.40 -1.83
C ASP A 369 8.70 -3.93 -1.91
N GLN A 370 8.45 -4.96 -2.75
CA GLN A 370 7.12 -5.57 -2.85
C GLN A 370 6.77 -6.39 -1.59
N VAL A 371 7.72 -7.15 -1.04
CA VAL A 371 7.50 -7.88 0.23
C VAL A 371 7.26 -6.90 1.37
N ARG A 372 7.99 -5.78 1.41
CA ARG A 372 7.77 -4.69 2.37
C ARG A 372 6.38 -4.07 2.23
N LEU A 373 5.89 -3.85 1.01
CA LEU A 373 4.53 -3.35 0.77
C LEU A 373 3.47 -4.32 1.30
N GLU A 374 3.67 -5.62 1.12
CA GLU A 374 2.78 -6.66 1.65
C GLU A 374 2.79 -6.70 3.19
N ALA A 375 3.97 -6.54 3.81
CA ALA A 375 4.10 -6.42 5.27
C ALA A 375 3.41 -5.15 5.79
N LYS A 376 3.66 -4.00 5.15
CA LYS A 376 3.02 -2.72 5.48
C LYS A 376 1.49 -2.82 5.42
N HIS A 377 0.96 -3.47 4.38
CA HIS A 377 -0.49 -3.66 4.24
C HIS A 377 -1.09 -4.44 5.41
N ARG A 378 -0.38 -5.43 5.94
CA ARG A 378 -0.81 -6.21 7.11
C ARG A 378 -0.44 -5.57 8.44
N GLY A 379 0.18 -4.40 8.43
CA GLY A 379 0.66 -3.70 9.63
C GLY A 379 1.76 -4.46 10.35
N VAL A 380 2.57 -5.25 9.63
CA VAL A 380 3.67 -6.06 10.17
C VAL A 380 4.98 -5.30 10.04
N ALA A 381 5.72 -5.18 11.15
CA ALA A 381 7.08 -4.67 11.15
C ALA A 381 8.08 -5.81 10.95
N ILE A 382 9.06 -5.61 10.07
CA ILE A 382 10.11 -6.59 9.80
C ILE A 382 11.42 -6.10 10.42
N TYR A 383 11.92 -6.84 11.40
CA TYR A 383 13.27 -6.72 11.94
C TYR A 383 14.18 -7.71 11.22
N THR A 384 15.35 -7.28 10.79
CA THR A 384 16.32 -8.16 10.13
C THR A 384 17.62 -8.21 10.91
N LEU A 385 17.99 -9.39 11.37
CA LEU A 385 19.28 -9.72 11.96
C LEU A 385 20.14 -10.41 10.89
N HIS A 386 21.09 -9.67 10.33
CA HIS A 386 21.98 -10.17 9.29
C HIS A 386 23.30 -10.62 9.91
N LEU A 387 23.53 -11.93 9.92
CA LEU A 387 24.76 -12.55 10.42
C LEU A 387 25.86 -12.43 9.37
N LYS A 388 26.84 -11.56 9.59
CA LYS A 388 27.98 -11.38 8.70
C LYS A 388 29.00 -12.51 8.88
N THR A 389 28.66 -13.71 8.38
CA THR A 389 29.53 -14.88 8.46
C THR A 389 30.73 -14.77 7.52
N PRO A 390 31.88 -15.38 7.86
CA PRO A 390 33.05 -15.40 6.97
C PRO A 390 32.76 -16.03 5.59
N SER A 391 31.85 -17.02 5.53
CA SER A 391 31.39 -17.64 4.29
C SER A 391 30.64 -16.70 3.38
N GLY A 392 29.96 -15.71 3.93
CA GLY A 392 29.11 -14.72 3.24
C GLY A 392 29.81 -13.45 2.79
N VAL A 393 31.13 -13.28 2.99
CA VAL A 393 31.84 -12.00 2.75
C VAL A 393 31.55 -11.39 1.38
N LYS A 394 31.44 -12.20 0.32
CA LYS A 394 31.15 -11.70 -1.05
C LYS A 394 29.69 -11.33 -1.25
N ASN A 395 28.82 -11.72 -0.34
CA ASN A 395 27.37 -11.52 -0.41
C ASN A 395 26.88 -10.41 0.54
N HIS A 396 27.67 -10.03 1.54
CA HIS A 396 27.25 -9.10 2.59
C HIS A 396 26.69 -7.78 2.09
N ASP A 397 27.31 -7.16 1.06
CA ASP A 397 26.87 -5.86 0.56
C ASP A 397 25.51 -5.97 -0.15
N SER A 398 25.33 -7.02 -0.95
CA SER A 398 24.06 -7.32 -1.61
C SER A 398 22.96 -7.61 -0.59
N ALA A 399 23.22 -8.48 0.37
CA ALA A 399 22.31 -8.82 1.46
C ALA A 399 21.92 -7.59 2.29
N GLN A 400 22.90 -6.74 2.61
CA GLN A 400 22.66 -5.50 3.34
C GLN A 400 21.73 -4.56 2.57
N ALA A 401 21.95 -4.36 1.27
CA ALA A 401 21.09 -3.52 0.44
C ALA A 401 19.64 -4.05 0.42
N GLN A 402 19.47 -5.36 0.16
CA GLN A 402 18.16 -6.03 0.13
C GLN A 402 17.43 -5.95 1.47
N TYR A 403 18.11 -6.23 2.57
CA TYR A 403 17.50 -6.27 3.90
C TYR A 403 17.29 -4.88 4.51
N THR A 404 18.10 -3.88 4.13
CA THR A 404 17.85 -2.48 4.47
C THR A 404 16.55 -1.99 3.81
N ASP A 405 16.32 -2.36 2.56
CA ASP A 405 15.07 -2.03 1.86
C ASP A 405 13.87 -2.80 2.43
N LEU A 406 14.00 -4.11 2.64
CA LEU A 406 12.94 -4.94 3.22
C LEU A 406 12.49 -4.44 4.59
N ALA A 407 13.45 -4.08 5.45
CA ALA A 407 13.21 -3.67 6.83
C ALA A 407 12.87 -2.18 6.99
N LEU A 408 12.81 -1.41 5.88
CA LEU A 408 12.47 0.01 5.94
C LEU A 408 11.09 0.20 6.54
N ASN A 409 11.04 0.76 7.76
CA ASN A 409 9.80 1.00 8.46
C ASN A 409 9.27 2.40 8.13
N PRO A 410 8.03 2.54 7.61
CA PRO A 410 7.48 3.82 7.18
C PRO A 410 7.20 4.79 8.33
N TYR A 411 6.94 4.30 9.54
CA TYR A 411 6.68 5.16 10.71
C TYR A 411 7.97 5.77 11.24
N LEU A 412 9.04 4.97 11.28
CA LEU A 412 10.34 5.40 11.76
C LEU A 412 11.18 6.09 10.67
N ASN A 413 10.77 5.94 9.41
CA ASN A 413 11.50 6.38 8.23
C ASN A 413 12.97 5.90 8.24
N LYS A 414 13.20 4.71 8.78
CA LYS A 414 14.50 4.05 8.85
C LYS A 414 14.37 2.53 8.79
N PRO A 415 15.41 1.80 8.35
CA PRO A 415 15.40 0.35 8.34
C PRO A 415 15.59 -0.23 9.73
N LEU A 416 14.80 -1.25 10.06
CA LEU A 416 15.00 -2.11 11.24
C LEU A 416 15.99 -3.23 10.89
N TYR A 417 17.13 -2.84 10.38
CA TYR A 417 18.21 -3.73 9.94
C TYR A 417 19.39 -3.67 10.92
N TYR A 418 19.78 -4.82 11.43
CA TYR A 418 20.81 -4.96 12.43
C TYR A 418 21.86 -5.99 11.97
N PRO A 419 23.03 -5.52 11.50
CA PRO A 419 24.13 -6.41 11.19
C PRO A 419 24.75 -6.96 12.48
N VAL A 420 25.08 -8.24 12.47
CA VAL A 420 25.73 -8.94 13.57
C VAL A 420 27.02 -9.56 13.06
N ASP A 421 28.15 -9.17 13.66
CA ASP A 421 29.43 -9.77 13.32
C ASP A 421 29.46 -11.22 13.81
N ALA A 422 29.40 -12.16 12.88
CA ALA A 422 29.25 -13.58 13.17
C ALA A 422 30.53 -14.26 13.68
N GLY A 423 31.63 -13.53 13.78
CA GLY A 423 32.84 -14.02 14.46
C GLY A 423 32.69 -14.20 15.97
N ASP A 424 31.69 -13.56 16.57
CA ASP A 424 31.40 -13.66 18.01
C ASP A 424 29.93 -14.04 18.25
N VAL A 425 29.73 -15.30 18.56
CA VAL A 425 28.42 -15.89 18.88
C VAL A 425 27.77 -15.23 20.10
N SER A 426 28.59 -14.60 21.00
CA SER A 426 28.08 -13.88 22.17
C SER A 426 27.38 -12.56 21.77
N HIS A 427 27.87 -11.84 20.76
CA HIS A 427 27.23 -10.65 20.24
C HIS A 427 25.86 -10.94 19.60
N PHE A 428 25.72 -12.07 18.91
CA PHE A 428 24.43 -12.52 18.38
C PHE A 428 23.39 -12.72 19.49
N GLY A 429 23.81 -13.41 20.58
CA GLY A 429 22.95 -13.63 21.75
C GLY A 429 22.49 -12.30 22.39
N ALA A 430 23.43 -11.35 22.56
CA ALA A 430 23.12 -10.03 23.12
C ALA A 430 22.08 -9.26 22.26
N ARG A 431 22.26 -9.24 20.94
CA ARG A 431 21.30 -8.55 20.02
C ARG A 431 19.88 -9.14 20.06
N ILE A 432 19.77 -10.45 20.20
CA ILE A 432 18.45 -11.08 20.36
C ILE A 432 17.86 -10.78 21.74
N ASP A 433 18.67 -10.73 22.78
CA ASP A 433 18.23 -10.35 24.13
C ASP A 433 17.74 -8.88 24.14
N ASP A 434 18.42 -7.97 23.43
CA ASP A 434 18.02 -6.57 23.27
C ASP A 434 16.68 -6.46 22.53
N LEU A 435 16.52 -7.17 21.41
CA LEU A 435 15.29 -7.20 20.64
C LEU A 435 14.12 -7.78 21.43
N ALA A 436 14.38 -8.87 22.20
CA ALA A 436 13.40 -9.47 23.09
C ALA A 436 12.94 -8.50 24.16
N SER A 437 13.90 -7.78 24.76
CA SER A 437 13.62 -6.75 25.75
C SER A 437 12.78 -5.64 25.16
N ALA A 438 13.21 -5.13 24.00
CA ALA A 438 12.51 -4.07 23.29
C ALA A 438 11.05 -4.44 22.99
N ILE A 439 10.80 -5.62 22.41
CA ILE A 439 9.44 -6.10 22.11
C ILE A 439 8.63 -6.32 23.40
N THR A 440 9.24 -6.91 24.43
CA THR A 440 8.56 -7.18 25.71
C THR A 440 8.17 -5.88 26.41
N ASP A 441 9.08 -4.91 26.50
CA ASP A 441 8.83 -3.62 27.12
C ASP A 441 7.81 -2.79 26.34
N GLN A 442 7.82 -2.91 25.01
CA GLN A 442 6.84 -2.31 24.13
C GLN A 442 5.42 -2.87 24.36
N VAL A 443 5.27 -4.19 24.48
CA VAL A 443 3.97 -4.81 24.78
C VAL A 443 3.50 -4.37 26.17
N LYS A 444 4.40 -4.29 27.17
CA LYS A 444 4.08 -3.77 28.50
C LYS A 444 3.62 -2.30 28.45
N ALA A 445 4.37 -1.45 27.76
CA ALA A 445 4.06 -0.03 27.63
C ALA A 445 2.70 0.17 26.93
N ALA A 446 2.44 -0.57 25.84
CA ALA A 446 1.16 -0.55 25.17
C ALA A 446 0.00 -0.98 26.08
N TYR A 447 0.20 -2.02 26.88
CA TYR A 447 -0.81 -2.52 27.81
C TYR A 447 -1.07 -1.58 28.99
N ARG A 448 -0.03 -0.94 29.54
CA ARG A 448 -0.15 0.04 30.64
C ARG A 448 -0.71 1.37 30.22
N GLY A 449 -0.76 1.65 28.92
CA GLY A 449 -1.12 2.94 28.37
C GLY A 449 0.01 3.96 28.40
N ASP A 450 1.24 3.51 28.70
CA ASP A 450 2.41 4.37 28.70
C ASP A 450 2.68 4.87 27.26
N MET A 451 2.99 6.16 27.15
CA MET A 451 3.32 6.73 25.85
C MET A 451 4.81 6.56 25.58
N ALA A 452 5.16 6.31 24.31
CA ALA A 452 6.54 6.20 23.93
C ALA A 452 7.29 7.53 24.17
N ALA A 453 8.51 7.42 24.66
CA ALA A 453 9.40 8.59 24.76
C ALA A 453 9.65 9.14 23.34
N GLY A 454 9.34 10.41 23.10
CA GLY A 454 9.42 11.04 21.78
C GLY A 454 8.10 11.13 21.01
N SER A 455 7.01 10.55 21.53
CA SER A 455 5.68 10.78 21.00
C SER A 455 5.24 12.24 21.27
N ALA A 456 4.85 12.95 20.21
CA ALA A 456 4.31 14.30 20.33
C ALA A 456 3.06 14.38 21.22
N LEU A 457 2.38 13.25 21.43
CA LEU A 457 1.20 13.14 22.29
C LEU A 457 1.54 12.99 23.78
N GLY A 458 2.79 12.65 24.15
CA GLY A 458 3.26 12.46 25.53
C GLY A 458 3.57 13.74 26.26
N ALA A 459 3.64 14.82 25.56
CA ALA A 459 3.92 16.08 26.16
C ALA A 459 2.60 16.83 26.44
N ASP A 460 2.23 16.95 27.70
CA ASP A 460 1.81 18.27 28.22
C ASP A 460 2.99 19.25 27.94
N ALA A 461 3.58 19.07 26.77
CA ALA A 461 4.77 19.74 26.34
C ALA A 461 4.44 21.21 26.21
N ASP A 462 5.12 22.00 26.96
CA ASP A 462 5.50 23.33 26.55
C ASP A 462 5.84 23.28 25.05
N TYR A 463 4.87 23.56 24.21
CA TYR A 463 5.05 23.74 22.78
C TYR A 463 6.08 24.83 22.55
N GLY A 464 7.30 24.51 22.41
CA GLY A 464 8.41 25.45 22.32
C GLY A 464 9.74 24.88 22.81
N LYS A 465 9.72 23.83 23.60
CA LYS A 465 10.90 23.03 23.80
C LYS A 465 10.78 21.85 22.85
N ALA A 466 11.51 21.91 21.74
CA ALA A 466 11.80 20.72 20.96
C ALA A 466 12.20 19.63 21.95
N THR A 467 11.37 18.62 22.13
CA THR A 467 11.85 17.35 22.66
C THR A 467 13.04 17.02 21.77
N PRO A 468 14.23 16.76 22.30
CA PRO A 468 15.35 16.45 21.44
C PRO A 468 14.86 15.35 20.51
N ALA A 469 14.88 15.60 19.21
CA ALA A 469 14.92 14.54 18.23
C ALA A 469 15.88 13.51 18.78
N PRO A 470 15.59 12.18 18.73
CA PRO A 470 16.46 11.17 19.29
C PRO A 470 17.87 11.60 18.91
N THR A 471 18.62 11.97 19.90
CA THR A 471 19.87 12.69 19.79
C THR A 471 20.65 12.07 18.66
N LYS A 472 21.02 12.85 17.64
CA LYS A 472 22.00 12.44 16.65
C LYS A 472 22.94 11.50 17.34
N ALA A 473 23.02 10.24 16.86
CA ALA A 473 23.88 9.24 17.43
C ALA A 473 25.21 9.92 17.77
N VAL A 474 25.44 10.18 19.02
CA VAL A 474 26.72 10.73 19.48
C VAL A 474 27.68 9.61 19.15
N ALA A 475 28.64 9.88 18.29
CA ALA A 475 29.64 8.92 17.90
C ALA A 475 30.25 8.35 19.19
N GLY A 476 29.93 7.08 19.53
CA GLY A 476 30.37 6.42 20.76
C GLY A 476 29.27 5.94 21.72
N GLN A 477 27.96 6.24 21.47
CA GLN A 477 26.89 5.60 22.23
C GLN A 477 26.57 4.21 21.64
N PRO A 478 26.29 3.20 22.50
CA PRO A 478 25.93 1.86 22.04
C PRO A 478 24.70 1.89 21.16
N ALA A 479 24.66 1.07 20.12
CA ALA A 479 23.54 0.93 19.22
C ALA A 479 22.20 0.51 19.93
N ASP A 480 22.28 0.14 21.18
CA ASP A 480 21.22 -0.41 22.02
C ASP A 480 20.10 0.62 22.33
N ASP A 481 20.46 1.87 22.63
CA ASP A 481 19.45 2.91 22.94
C ASP A 481 18.57 3.25 21.75
N SER A 482 19.07 3.10 20.52
CA SER A 482 18.29 3.38 19.31
C SER A 482 17.24 2.30 19.04
N MET A 483 17.57 1.03 19.25
CA MET A 483 16.64 -0.10 19.05
C MET A 483 15.47 -0.03 20.03
N LEU A 484 15.74 0.28 21.31
CA LEU A 484 14.72 0.43 22.34
C LEU A 484 13.78 1.60 22.05
N ALA A 485 14.33 2.76 21.63
CA ALA A 485 13.53 3.92 21.25
C ALA A 485 12.63 3.64 20.03
N ASP A 486 13.17 2.95 19.04
CA ASP A 486 12.41 2.57 17.84
C ASP A 486 11.30 1.58 18.16
N ALA A 487 11.60 0.61 19.00
CA ALA A 487 10.63 -0.37 19.46
C ALA A 487 9.49 0.33 20.24
N ALA A 488 9.81 1.29 21.11
CA ALA A 488 8.82 2.05 21.86
C ALA A 488 7.88 2.86 20.96
N LEU A 489 8.43 3.59 19.97
CA LEU A 489 7.62 4.36 19.02
C LEU A 489 6.74 3.45 18.15
N LEU A 490 7.29 2.35 17.67
CA LEU A 490 6.56 1.38 16.86
C LEU A 490 5.40 0.73 17.63
N GLY A 491 5.60 0.42 18.94
CA GLY A 491 4.52 -0.09 19.78
C GLY A 491 3.43 0.91 20.04
N HIS A 492 3.79 2.16 20.20
CA HIS A 492 2.81 3.22 20.30
C HIS A 492 1.99 3.32 19.01
N ALA A 493 2.64 3.28 17.83
CA ALA A 493 1.94 3.28 16.54
C ALA A 493 0.98 2.09 16.41
N MET A 494 1.39 0.89 16.81
CA MET A 494 0.55 -0.30 16.79
C MET A 494 -0.62 -0.22 17.78
N ARG A 495 -0.37 0.35 18.96
CA ARG A 495 -1.44 0.63 19.94
C ARG A 495 -2.49 1.57 19.37
N LEU A 496 -2.09 2.68 18.74
CA LEU A 496 -3.02 3.63 18.13
C LEU A 496 -3.84 2.98 17.01
N ALA A 497 -3.25 2.07 16.24
CA ALA A 497 -3.95 1.31 15.21
C ALA A 497 -4.98 0.33 15.83
N TYR A 498 -4.60 -0.38 16.87
CA TYR A 498 -5.49 -1.28 17.59
C TYR A 498 -6.66 -0.54 18.24
N LEU A 499 -6.41 0.55 18.94
CA LEU A 499 -7.45 1.36 19.55
C LEU A 499 -8.34 2.02 18.50
N GLY A 500 -7.79 2.45 17.38
CA GLY A 500 -8.56 2.97 16.26
C GLY A 500 -9.57 1.95 15.71
N GLU A 501 -9.15 0.69 15.60
CA GLU A 501 -10.05 -0.40 15.20
C GLU A 501 -11.14 -0.68 16.27
N LYS A 502 -10.75 -0.80 17.54
CA LYS A 502 -11.68 -1.13 18.64
C LYS A 502 -12.69 -0.03 18.94
N THR A 503 -12.31 1.23 18.78
CA THR A 503 -13.19 2.38 18.97
C THR A 503 -14.05 2.67 17.75
N GLY A 504 -13.78 2.05 16.60
CA GLY A 504 -14.40 2.39 15.33
C GLY A 504 -14.02 3.79 14.87
N ALA A 505 -12.78 4.23 15.20
CA ALA A 505 -12.29 5.54 14.79
C ALA A 505 -12.44 5.72 13.28
N SER A 506 -12.98 6.84 12.88
CA SER A 506 -13.22 7.20 11.49
C SER A 506 -12.64 8.57 11.17
N VAL A 507 -12.26 8.77 9.92
CA VAL A 507 -11.85 10.09 9.44
C VAL A 507 -13.06 11.01 9.51
N PRO A 508 -12.93 12.23 10.08
CA PRO A 508 -14.07 13.14 10.20
C PRO A 508 -14.59 13.50 8.80
N PRO A 509 -15.91 13.47 8.59
CA PRO A 509 -16.48 13.90 7.31
C PRO A 509 -16.29 15.39 7.14
N VAL A 510 -15.50 15.78 6.16
CA VAL A 510 -15.28 17.17 5.78
C VAL A 510 -15.53 17.37 4.31
N PHE A 511 -15.94 18.56 3.94
CA PHE A 511 -16.18 18.90 2.56
C PHE A 511 -15.36 20.16 2.22
N GLN A 512 -14.43 20.00 1.26
CA GLN A 512 -13.49 21.06 0.85
C GLN A 512 -12.70 21.64 2.04
N ALA A 513 -11.82 20.84 2.59
CA ALA A 513 -10.86 21.30 3.59
C ALA A 513 -9.46 21.43 2.99
N TRP A 514 -8.64 22.26 3.61
CA TRP A 514 -7.24 22.45 3.25
C TRP A 514 -6.34 21.76 4.27
N ILE A 515 -5.41 20.95 3.79
CA ILE A 515 -4.43 20.24 4.61
C ILE A 515 -3.03 20.38 4.04
N SER A 516 -2.03 20.08 4.87
CA SER A 516 -0.64 19.87 4.45
C SER A 516 -0.36 18.38 4.41
N ASP A 517 0.37 17.90 3.40
CA ASP A 517 0.85 16.51 3.31
C ASP A 517 2.00 16.21 4.28
N ARG A 518 2.49 17.23 4.99
CA ARG A 518 3.53 17.16 6.00
C ARG A 518 3.07 17.80 7.29
N ASP A 519 3.65 17.38 8.42
CA ASP A 519 3.42 18.04 9.70
C ASP A 519 3.91 19.50 9.64
N LEU A 520 3.14 20.42 10.23
CA LEU A 520 3.43 21.86 10.16
C LEU A 520 4.59 22.29 11.05
N LEU A 521 4.95 21.48 12.06
CA LEU A 521 6.08 21.73 12.96
C LEU A 521 7.30 20.92 12.53
N GLU A 522 7.12 19.62 12.32
CA GLU A 522 8.13 18.66 11.89
C GLU A 522 7.97 18.36 10.39
N GLN A 523 8.35 19.31 9.54
CA GLN A 523 8.05 19.32 8.10
C GLN A 523 8.65 18.14 7.29
N GLN A 524 9.53 17.35 7.89
CA GLN A 524 10.00 16.07 7.32
C GLN A 524 9.02 14.93 7.53
N VAL A 525 8.11 15.03 8.53
CA VAL A 525 7.16 13.96 8.88
C VAL A 525 5.92 14.03 7.97
N PRO A 526 5.63 12.96 7.20
CA PRO A 526 4.44 12.92 6.35
C PRO A 526 3.17 12.75 7.20
N THR A 527 2.13 13.51 6.90
CA THR A 527 0.79 13.35 7.48
C THR A 527 -0.12 12.50 6.63
N THR A 528 0.19 12.40 5.32
CA THR A 528 -0.60 11.63 4.36
C THR A 528 0.31 10.92 3.37
N GLU A 529 -0.21 9.80 2.83
CA GLU A 529 0.36 9.09 1.68
C GLU A 529 -0.63 9.11 0.52
N VAL A 530 -0.10 9.26 -0.69
CA VAL A 530 -0.92 9.25 -1.91
C VAL A 530 -1.14 7.82 -2.37
N ARG A 531 -2.39 7.51 -2.75
CA ARG A 531 -2.80 6.26 -3.41
C ARG A 531 -3.49 6.60 -4.72
N VAL A 532 -3.24 5.81 -5.75
CA VAL A 532 -3.96 5.92 -7.03
C VAL A 532 -5.05 4.86 -7.06
N LEU A 533 -6.28 5.30 -7.28
CA LEU A 533 -7.42 4.40 -7.35
C LEU A 533 -7.54 3.84 -8.77
N LEU A 534 -7.04 2.65 -9.00
CA LEU A 534 -7.14 1.98 -10.30
C LEU A 534 -8.33 1.02 -10.32
N THR A 535 -9.14 1.09 -11.38
CA THR A 535 -10.16 0.07 -11.65
C THR A 535 -9.50 -1.24 -12.08
N LYS A 536 -10.24 -2.35 -12.04
CA LYS A 536 -9.73 -3.63 -12.55
C LYS A 536 -9.27 -3.53 -14.00
N ALA A 537 -10.04 -2.83 -14.82
CA ALA A 537 -9.67 -2.58 -16.22
C ALA A 537 -8.36 -1.79 -16.33
N GLN A 538 -8.20 -0.73 -15.52
CA GLN A 538 -6.98 0.10 -15.51
C GLN A 538 -5.76 -0.66 -14.97
N LEU A 539 -5.93 -1.48 -13.94
CA LEU A 539 -4.82 -2.31 -13.43
C LEU A 539 -4.40 -3.38 -14.44
N SER A 540 -5.36 -3.95 -15.19
CA SER A 540 -5.06 -4.89 -16.28
C SER A 540 -4.34 -4.18 -17.44
N ASP A 541 -4.81 -2.99 -17.85
CA ASP A 541 -4.14 -2.16 -18.87
C ASP A 541 -2.71 -1.80 -18.44
N LEU A 542 -2.52 -1.35 -17.20
CA LEU A 542 -1.19 -1.08 -16.64
C LEU A 542 -0.29 -2.32 -16.70
N SER A 543 -0.81 -3.48 -16.31
CA SER A 543 -0.07 -4.75 -16.37
C SER A 543 0.36 -5.09 -17.79
N ASP A 544 -0.54 -4.92 -18.77
CA ASP A 544 -0.23 -5.22 -20.17
C ASP A 544 0.81 -4.25 -20.75
N VAL A 545 0.72 -2.96 -20.43
CA VAL A 545 1.70 -1.97 -20.85
C VAL A 545 3.07 -2.25 -20.24
N VAL A 546 3.14 -2.49 -18.93
CA VAL A 546 4.41 -2.81 -18.24
C VAL A 546 5.04 -4.09 -18.81
N ARG A 547 4.23 -5.11 -19.13
CA ARG A 547 4.71 -6.33 -19.80
C ARG A 547 5.32 -6.03 -21.16
N ARG A 548 4.63 -5.24 -21.99
CA ARG A 548 5.14 -4.84 -23.32
C ARG A 548 6.45 -4.05 -23.22
N ILE A 549 6.59 -3.20 -22.22
CA ILE A 549 7.85 -2.48 -21.96
C ILE A 549 8.94 -3.48 -21.56
N ALA A 550 8.66 -4.41 -20.67
CA ALA A 550 9.61 -5.43 -20.23
C ALA A 550 10.04 -6.34 -21.40
N ASP A 551 9.10 -6.77 -22.24
CA ASP A 551 9.37 -7.60 -23.43
C ASP A 551 10.23 -6.83 -24.44
N ALA A 552 9.88 -5.56 -24.74
CA ALA A 552 10.66 -4.72 -25.63
C ALA A 552 12.08 -4.45 -25.09
N ALA A 553 12.19 -4.24 -23.77
CA ALA A 553 13.49 -4.05 -23.12
C ALA A 553 14.36 -5.31 -23.18
N ASN A 554 13.78 -6.51 -23.03
CA ASN A 554 14.50 -7.77 -23.23
C ASN A 554 15.07 -7.91 -24.65
N GLU A 555 14.30 -7.53 -25.66
CA GLU A 555 14.79 -7.49 -27.04
C GLU A 555 15.85 -6.40 -27.25
N GLY A 556 15.66 -5.25 -26.61
CA GLY A 556 16.61 -4.13 -26.60
C GLY A 556 17.96 -4.44 -25.94
N LEU A 557 18.10 -5.54 -25.19
CA LEU A 557 19.40 -6.02 -24.72
C LEU A 557 20.30 -6.48 -25.90
N ILE A 558 19.69 -6.91 -27.01
CA ILE A 558 20.38 -7.37 -28.22
C ILE A 558 20.68 -6.15 -29.12
N SER A 559 19.69 -5.27 -29.27
CA SER A 559 19.80 -4.05 -30.10
C SER A 559 19.08 -2.89 -29.40
N PRO A 560 19.79 -1.97 -28.76
CA PRO A 560 19.19 -0.87 -27.97
C PRO A 560 18.21 0.03 -28.74
N ALA A 561 18.38 0.19 -30.05
CA ALA A 561 17.44 0.98 -30.86
C ALA A 561 16.08 0.27 -31.05
N ASP A 562 16.08 -1.07 -31.09
CA ASP A 562 14.87 -1.85 -31.39
C ASP A 562 13.83 -1.72 -30.29
N MET A 563 14.24 -1.51 -29.02
CA MET A 563 13.30 -1.30 -27.89
C MET A 563 12.35 -0.13 -28.17
N PHE A 564 12.90 1.04 -28.47
CA PHE A 564 12.10 2.25 -28.67
C PHE A 564 11.28 2.20 -29.95
N ASP A 565 11.80 1.64 -31.03
CA ASP A 565 11.05 1.46 -32.28
C ASP A 565 9.87 0.51 -32.08
N ARG A 566 10.05 -0.56 -31.34
CA ARG A 566 8.97 -1.47 -30.98
C ARG A 566 7.92 -0.77 -30.11
N LEU A 567 8.32 -0.03 -29.08
CA LEU A 567 7.39 0.69 -28.22
C LEU A 567 6.63 1.80 -28.97
N ARG A 568 7.26 2.49 -29.91
CA ARG A 568 6.57 3.41 -30.83
C ARG A 568 5.53 2.67 -31.68
N SER A 569 5.85 1.49 -32.21
CA SER A 569 4.91 0.65 -32.96
C SER A 569 3.73 0.20 -32.09
N VAL A 570 3.99 -0.22 -30.85
CA VAL A 570 2.94 -0.56 -29.88
C VAL A 570 2.05 0.64 -29.57
N ALA A 571 2.61 1.81 -29.32
CA ALA A 571 1.86 3.03 -29.08
C ALA A 571 0.96 3.40 -30.25
N ALA A 572 1.45 3.27 -31.49
CA ALA A 572 0.67 3.49 -32.70
C ALA A 572 -0.51 2.51 -32.83
N THR A 573 -0.29 1.22 -32.51
CA THR A 573 -1.37 0.20 -32.56
C THR A 573 -2.43 0.41 -31.47
N MET A 574 -2.07 1.05 -30.35
CA MET A 574 -3.02 1.40 -29.29
C MET A 574 -3.86 2.66 -29.60
N GLY A 575 -3.83 3.14 -30.84
CA GLY A 575 -4.60 4.32 -31.29
C GLY A 575 -4.07 5.66 -30.77
N ARG A 576 -2.81 5.69 -30.35
CA ARG A 576 -2.13 6.94 -29.97
C ARG A 576 -1.80 7.75 -31.23
N ASP A 577 -1.88 9.08 -31.13
CA ASP A 577 -1.64 9.96 -32.27
C ASP A 577 -0.16 9.89 -32.71
N PRO A 578 0.14 9.38 -33.93
CA PRO A 578 1.53 9.30 -34.40
C PRO A 578 2.23 10.66 -34.48
N ASN A 579 1.47 11.77 -34.65
CA ASN A 579 2.05 13.10 -34.71
C ASN A 579 2.50 13.64 -33.34
N GLN A 580 2.00 13.07 -32.23
CA GLN A 580 2.53 13.34 -30.89
C GLN A 580 3.82 12.57 -30.61
N LEU A 581 4.02 11.43 -31.28
CA LEU A 581 5.22 10.60 -31.18
C LEU A 581 6.42 11.23 -31.91
N ALA A 582 6.19 12.18 -32.82
CA ALA A 582 7.23 12.81 -33.65
C ALA A 582 7.77 14.14 -33.07
N LYS A 583 7.27 14.61 -31.94
CA LYS A 583 7.71 15.89 -31.34
C LYS A 583 8.86 15.67 -30.34
N GLY A 584 10.06 15.76 -30.84
CA GLY A 584 11.32 15.70 -30.07
C GLY A 584 12.29 14.67 -30.63
N ASP A 585 13.57 14.96 -30.51
CA ASP A 585 14.65 14.09 -31.04
C ASP A 585 14.78 12.79 -30.23
N SER A 586 14.29 12.74 -28.96
CA SER A 586 14.29 11.54 -28.11
C SER A 586 13.15 11.61 -27.08
N PRO A 587 11.92 11.15 -27.44
CA PRO A 587 10.80 11.16 -26.50
C PRO A 587 11.00 10.13 -25.38
N THR A 588 10.63 10.51 -24.15
CA THR A 588 10.60 9.57 -23.03
C THR A 588 9.47 8.55 -23.18
N LEU A 589 9.54 7.41 -22.48
CA LEU A 589 8.48 6.39 -22.47
C LEU A 589 7.12 6.97 -22.05
N GLY A 590 7.11 7.91 -21.11
CA GLY A 590 5.88 8.64 -20.72
C GLY A 590 5.30 9.46 -21.87
N GLN A 591 6.15 10.12 -22.66
CA GLN A 591 5.73 10.92 -23.82
C GLN A 591 5.24 10.07 -25.00
N LEU A 592 5.63 8.80 -25.09
CA LEU A 592 5.06 7.85 -26.05
C LEU A 592 3.56 7.57 -25.79
N GLY A 593 3.03 8.00 -24.65
CA GLY A 593 1.63 7.83 -24.29
C GLY A 593 1.20 6.37 -24.13
N LEU A 594 2.13 5.49 -23.81
CA LEU A 594 1.84 4.07 -23.55
C LEU A 594 1.00 3.89 -22.30
N MET A 595 1.26 4.70 -21.28
CA MET A 595 0.51 4.66 -20.02
C MET A 595 -0.85 5.34 -20.16
N GLY A 596 -1.82 4.85 -19.40
CA GLY A 596 -3.16 5.43 -19.37
C GLY A 596 -3.14 6.84 -18.75
N GLU A 597 -4.03 7.71 -19.26
CA GLU A 597 -4.20 9.09 -18.79
C GLU A 597 -4.55 9.20 -17.29
N TYR A 598 -4.94 8.08 -16.65
CA TYR A 598 -5.23 8.01 -15.22
C TYR A 598 -3.98 8.17 -14.35
N LEU A 599 -2.78 8.06 -14.92
CA LEU A 599 -1.51 8.35 -14.24
C LEU A 599 -1.03 9.80 -14.48
N ASP A 600 -1.69 10.56 -15.33
CA ASP A 600 -1.32 11.95 -15.57
C ASP A 600 -1.52 12.79 -14.29
N GLY A 601 -0.51 13.58 -13.96
CA GLY A 601 -0.54 14.44 -12.78
C GLY A 601 -0.32 13.73 -11.43
N VAL A 602 -0.05 12.42 -11.45
CA VAL A 602 0.34 11.68 -10.24
C VAL A 602 1.71 12.17 -9.76
N PRO A 603 1.85 12.57 -8.49
CA PRO A 603 3.07 13.21 -7.98
C PRO A 603 4.12 12.18 -7.58
N TYR A 604 4.64 11.39 -8.51
CA TYR A 604 5.71 10.44 -8.27
C TYR A 604 6.76 10.49 -9.39
N PRO A 605 8.05 10.36 -9.07
CA PRO A 605 9.07 10.17 -10.08
C PRO A 605 9.00 8.72 -10.59
N SER A 606 8.76 8.55 -11.88
CA SER A 606 8.82 7.23 -12.51
C SER A 606 10.14 7.09 -13.27
N GLU A 607 10.98 6.17 -12.83
CA GLU A 607 12.22 5.84 -13.50
C GLU A 607 11.96 5.29 -14.93
N VAL A 608 10.90 4.51 -15.07
CA VAL A 608 10.52 3.92 -16.36
C VAL A 608 9.96 4.96 -17.32
N LEU A 609 9.05 5.83 -16.84
CA LEU A 609 8.41 6.83 -17.72
C LEU A 609 9.34 7.98 -18.10
N SER A 610 10.36 8.27 -17.28
CA SER A 610 11.38 9.29 -17.60
C SER A 610 12.44 8.80 -18.57
N LEU A 611 12.58 7.47 -18.75
CA LEU A 611 13.58 6.86 -19.60
C LEU A 611 13.37 7.27 -21.06
N ASP A 612 14.42 7.78 -21.70
CA ASP A 612 14.52 8.02 -23.13
C ASP A 612 15.48 7.03 -23.82
N GLU A 613 15.51 7.08 -25.15
CA GLU A 613 16.35 6.18 -25.96
C GLU A 613 17.84 6.38 -25.71
N ASP A 614 18.29 7.61 -25.49
CA ASP A 614 19.69 7.93 -25.25
C ASP A 614 20.14 7.48 -23.87
N GLU A 615 19.26 7.60 -22.86
CA GLU A 615 19.51 7.11 -21.52
C GLU A 615 19.57 5.58 -21.50
N TRP A 616 18.64 4.89 -22.18
CA TRP A 616 18.67 3.43 -22.35
C TRP A 616 19.97 2.95 -22.98
N LYS A 617 20.44 3.62 -24.04
CA LYS A 617 21.72 3.29 -24.71
C LYS A 617 22.96 3.52 -23.84
N ARG A 618 22.88 4.45 -22.90
CA ARG A 618 23.97 4.73 -21.94
C ARG A 618 24.03 3.77 -20.76
N MET A 619 22.93 3.08 -20.48
CA MET A 619 22.88 2.08 -19.41
C MET A 619 23.81 0.90 -19.73
N THR A 620 24.49 0.41 -18.71
CA THR A 620 25.21 -0.87 -18.80
C THR A 620 24.23 -2.03 -18.93
N GLY A 621 24.66 -3.14 -19.51
CA GLY A 621 23.80 -4.34 -19.61
C GLY A 621 23.24 -4.79 -18.24
N THR A 622 24.02 -4.63 -17.16
CA THR A 622 23.57 -4.92 -15.80
C THR A 622 22.44 -3.99 -15.37
N GLN A 623 22.54 -2.70 -15.65
CA GLN A 623 21.48 -1.73 -15.33
C GLN A 623 20.21 -1.97 -16.13
N GLN A 624 20.35 -2.31 -17.41
CA GLN A 624 19.21 -2.70 -18.26
C GLN A 624 18.50 -3.96 -17.74
N GLN A 625 19.27 -4.99 -17.39
CA GLN A 625 18.72 -6.22 -16.79
C GLN A 625 18.02 -5.95 -15.46
N GLU A 626 18.58 -5.07 -14.63
CA GLU A 626 17.99 -4.68 -13.36
C GLU A 626 16.65 -3.95 -13.54
N LEU A 627 16.55 -3.04 -14.54
CA LEU A 627 15.28 -2.38 -14.87
C LEU A 627 14.23 -3.40 -15.32
N ILE A 628 14.60 -4.32 -16.20
CA ILE A 628 13.70 -5.39 -16.68
C ILE A 628 13.23 -6.26 -15.51
N ARG A 629 14.14 -6.61 -14.60
CA ARG A 629 13.82 -7.38 -13.39
C ARG A 629 12.77 -6.64 -12.54
N ARG A 630 12.96 -5.34 -12.27
CA ARG A 630 12.01 -4.52 -11.50
C ARG A 630 10.64 -4.44 -12.17
N LEU A 631 10.57 -4.32 -13.49
CA LEU A 631 9.31 -4.36 -14.23
C LEU A 631 8.58 -5.71 -14.03
N ASN A 632 9.31 -6.81 -14.13
CA ASN A 632 8.74 -8.14 -13.96
C ASN A 632 8.24 -8.38 -12.52
N THR A 633 8.94 -7.86 -11.51
CA THR A 633 8.47 -7.96 -10.11
C THR A 633 7.22 -7.12 -9.86
N LYS A 634 7.11 -5.93 -10.46
CA LYS A 634 5.86 -5.15 -10.42
C LYS A 634 4.69 -5.88 -11.08
N LEU A 635 4.92 -6.59 -12.18
CA LEU A 635 3.88 -7.41 -12.81
C LEU A 635 3.35 -8.49 -11.87
N LYS A 636 4.21 -9.15 -11.11
CA LYS A 636 3.80 -10.14 -10.11
C LYS A 636 3.00 -9.50 -8.97
N LEU A 637 3.39 -8.29 -8.54
CA LEU A 637 2.63 -7.53 -7.55
C LEU A 637 1.22 -7.19 -8.05
N TYR A 638 1.07 -6.78 -9.32
CA TYR A 638 -0.25 -6.50 -9.91
C TYR A 638 -1.11 -7.76 -10.00
N GLN A 639 -0.52 -8.92 -10.28
CA GLN A 639 -1.23 -10.20 -10.22
C GLN A 639 -1.75 -10.50 -8.80
N ARG A 640 -0.95 -10.22 -7.76
CA ARG A 640 -1.40 -10.33 -6.37
C ARG A 640 -2.54 -9.38 -6.06
N TYR A 641 -2.47 -8.13 -6.49
CA TYR A 641 -3.56 -7.17 -6.31
C TYR A 641 -4.85 -7.63 -6.99
N ASN A 642 -4.77 -8.18 -8.20
CA ASN A 642 -5.93 -8.73 -8.89
C ASN A 642 -6.55 -9.94 -8.15
N ALA A 643 -5.73 -10.77 -7.51
CA ALA A 643 -6.17 -11.94 -6.75
C ALA A 643 -6.75 -11.58 -5.38
N ASP A 644 -6.46 -10.40 -4.85
CA ASP A 644 -6.89 -9.95 -3.52
C ASP A 644 -8.31 -9.37 -3.59
N VAL A 645 -9.30 -10.23 -3.46
CA VAL A 645 -10.73 -9.86 -3.61
C VAL A 645 -11.22 -8.92 -2.52
N ASP A 646 -10.60 -8.90 -1.34
CA ASP A 646 -11.07 -8.15 -0.17
C ASP A 646 -10.74 -6.65 -0.23
N ARG A 647 -9.77 -6.26 -1.07
CA ARG A 647 -9.31 -4.86 -1.20
C ARG A 647 -9.97 -4.07 -2.32
N TRP A 648 -10.80 -4.70 -3.14
CA TRP A 648 -11.52 -4.02 -4.21
C TRP A 648 -12.78 -3.34 -3.67
N VAL A 649 -12.89 -2.04 -3.90
CA VAL A 649 -13.94 -1.20 -3.32
C VAL A 649 -14.83 -0.63 -4.41
N SER A 650 -16.16 -0.80 -4.23
CA SER A 650 -17.16 -0.09 -5.03
C SER A 650 -17.31 1.35 -4.54
N LEU A 651 -17.23 2.31 -5.45
CA LEU A 651 -17.43 3.74 -5.16
C LEU A 651 -18.85 4.23 -5.50
N ALA A 652 -19.70 3.37 -6.04
CA ALA A 652 -21.10 3.67 -6.34
C ALA A 652 -21.93 2.40 -6.23
N GLU A 653 -23.11 2.49 -5.63
CA GLU A 653 -24.08 1.39 -5.59
C GLU A 653 -24.46 0.98 -7.01
N GLY A 654 -24.40 -0.32 -7.32
CA GLY A 654 -24.75 -0.88 -8.61
C GLY A 654 -23.71 -0.65 -9.71
N SER A 655 -22.49 -0.22 -9.39
CA SER A 655 -21.37 -0.19 -10.36
C SER A 655 -20.95 -1.60 -10.75
N ASP A 656 -20.52 -1.76 -11.99
CA ASP A 656 -19.96 -3.02 -12.48
C ASP A 656 -18.70 -3.39 -11.67
N PRO A 657 -18.48 -4.67 -11.37
CA PRO A 657 -17.27 -5.12 -10.66
C PRO A 657 -15.94 -4.74 -11.33
N SER A 658 -15.92 -4.53 -12.66
CA SER A 658 -14.73 -4.06 -13.38
C SER A 658 -14.37 -2.61 -13.03
N GLU A 659 -15.31 -1.84 -12.51
CA GLU A 659 -15.17 -0.45 -12.08
C GLU A 659 -14.86 -0.31 -10.59
N HIS A 660 -14.82 -1.41 -9.84
CA HIS A 660 -14.29 -1.38 -8.48
C HIS A 660 -12.83 -0.93 -8.51
N VAL A 661 -12.41 -0.20 -7.49
CA VAL A 661 -11.09 0.38 -7.42
C VAL A 661 -10.21 -0.29 -6.37
N TYR A 662 -8.92 -0.35 -6.68
CA TYR A 662 -7.87 -0.76 -5.76
C TYR A 662 -6.98 0.44 -5.44
N PRO A 663 -6.68 0.74 -4.16
CA PRO A 663 -5.82 1.86 -3.78
C PRO A 663 -4.33 1.50 -3.93
N VAL A 664 -3.79 1.68 -5.11
CA VAL A 664 -2.41 1.36 -5.45
C VAL A 664 -1.45 2.38 -4.84
N PRO A 665 -0.45 1.97 -4.03
CA PRO A 665 0.61 2.86 -3.55
C PRO A 665 1.45 3.42 -4.70
N LEU A 666 1.99 4.64 -4.53
CA LEU A 666 2.89 5.23 -5.55
C LEU A 666 4.11 4.36 -5.84
N ASP A 667 4.70 3.73 -4.81
CA ASP A 667 5.88 2.87 -4.94
C ASP A 667 5.61 1.60 -5.78
N ALA A 668 4.35 1.21 -5.91
CA ALA A 668 3.94 0.08 -6.75
C ALA A 668 3.76 0.47 -8.23
N LEU A 669 3.74 1.76 -8.57
CA LEU A 669 3.66 2.22 -9.96
C LEU A 669 5.01 2.01 -10.68
N PRO A 670 4.99 1.87 -12.02
CA PRO A 670 6.19 1.58 -12.80
C PRO A 670 7.21 2.71 -12.85
#